data_59f960b6184731b7ca53b0c59e39f751
#
_entry.id   59f960b6184731b7ca53b0c59e39f751
#
_cell.length_a   1.000
_cell.length_b   1.000
_cell.length_c   1.000
_cell.angle_alpha   90.00
_cell.angle_beta   90.00
_cell.angle_gamma   90.00
#
_symmetry.space_group_name_H-M   'P 1'
#
loop_
_entity.id
_entity.type
_entity.pdbx_description
1 polymer ?
#
loop_
_entity_poly.entity_id
_entity_poly.type
_entity_poly.pdbx_seq_one_letter_code
_entity_poly.pdbx_strand_id
1 'polypeptide(L)'
;MSLITEIGRGTLAVERSQIALTNPLRSGIVILIGVTIAIGVGEPLATLPLAIGALFVQMDDPGGPFSRRATVMLWASVWMALATLVGGLVSNDFATHFVIAIPIAFVCAYASAAGPRASLTGVLCLVCFSIFSGTPIELLDSFTNAELLLLGGLLQTLVTISPWPLRRANGIRSDFAIFFRGLAHACSTSNLEIISSSHATRLQLAIDDLAVYENDSKGALWFKRLADNGREVRFGLLGLAATRDEISNPTSRKIMDDLIYSVGDVFQSIALTLVWHWRRQRLLAARERLLIIEGKARARAQEIDPSLIDAVIVPLLALAETTAGPWPLGRASGIHFFDSRRKPLGPMLRAHWRRNDVFFLHAVRLTLSFLVAVSLAQLLDLPHSYWMPMTVAWISKPDLSGTTMRIVSRIFGTLLGVFLIGLAFSIFVPNDLGLALIIGFGGFVVLVFLFSNYALAVTGITIFALTLFELIGDPVNETIGIRIVSTVTAGVIVFIAAVLIPNRSGSKVELVLSEMVNDLDNYSDKILRSIDDRNGELSSDRKNLLRQRDLAAAAITAATYEVGHHSMRPADATYLFNILNSATAWCVAAEIAHTSAINIAAHNQISREVAELRARLLSIHNNEAHLDHGHSSKVDHPFHQLIRNAHLILDKDI
;
A
#
# COMPACT_ATOMS: atom_id res chain seq x y z
N MET A 1 5.02 7.59 23.96
CA MET A 1 3.79 8.27 23.46
C MET A 1 2.62 7.33 23.71
N SER A 2 1.41 7.82 24.05
CA SER A 2 0.28 6.92 24.28
C SER A 2 -0.19 6.30 22.96
N LEU A 3 -0.63 5.04 22.98
CA LEU A 3 -1.23 4.30 21.83
C LEU A 3 -2.31 5.14 21.12
N ILE A 4 -3.10 5.90 21.91
CA ILE A 4 -4.16 6.78 21.40
C ILE A 4 -3.60 7.89 20.49
N THR A 5 -2.43 8.46 20.82
CA THR A 5 -1.80 9.51 20.02
C THR A 5 -1.26 8.97 18.70
N GLU A 6 -0.76 7.75 18.66
CA GLU A 6 -0.28 7.09 17.45
C GLU A 6 -1.43 6.68 16.52
N ILE A 7 -2.49 6.10 17.08
CA ILE A 7 -3.72 5.78 16.33
C ILE A 7 -4.33 7.05 15.75
N GLY A 8 -4.41 8.14 16.54
CA GLY A 8 -4.94 9.42 16.09
C GLY A 8 -4.11 10.02 14.93
N ARG A 9 -2.77 9.99 15.05
CA ARG A 9 -1.88 10.43 13.96
C ARG A 9 -2.02 9.58 12.70
N GLY A 10 -2.08 8.26 12.84
CA GLY A 10 -2.26 7.36 11.72
C GLY A 10 -3.62 7.55 11.03
N THR A 11 -4.69 7.81 11.79
CA THR A 11 -6.04 8.08 11.25
C THR A 11 -6.09 9.38 10.45
N LEU A 12 -5.35 10.41 10.88
CA LEU A 12 -5.32 11.73 10.24
C LEU A 12 -4.20 11.87 9.19
N ALA A 13 -3.23 10.97 9.16
CA ALA A 13 -2.15 11.03 8.21
C ALA A 13 -2.65 10.85 6.77
N VAL A 14 -2.31 11.81 5.91
CA VAL A 14 -2.64 11.77 4.47
C VAL A 14 -1.38 11.51 3.69
N GLU A 15 -1.29 10.37 3.02
CA GLU A 15 -0.18 10.05 2.15
C GLU A 15 -0.31 10.79 0.80
N ARG A 16 0.18 12.02 0.77
CA ARG A 16 0.05 12.94 -0.38
C ARG A 16 0.59 12.36 -1.69
N SER A 17 1.57 11.47 -1.62
CA SER A 17 2.15 10.78 -2.79
C SER A 17 1.14 9.88 -3.53
N GLN A 18 0.12 9.39 -2.82
CA GLN A 18 -0.93 8.52 -3.34
C GLN A 18 -2.12 9.27 -3.94
N ILE A 19 -2.20 10.60 -3.76
CA ILE A 19 -3.31 11.40 -4.26
C ILE A 19 -3.20 11.56 -5.78
N ALA A 20 -4.15 10.97 -6.50
CA ALA A 20 -4.33 11.16 -7.94
C ALA A 20 -5.74 11.69 -8.20
N LEU A 21 -5.89 12.79 -8.93
CA LEU A 21 -7.19 13.45 -9.13
C LEU A 21 -7.88 13.08 -10.45
N THR A 22 -7.11 12.72 -11.48
CA THR A 22 -7.64 12.56 -12.84
C THR A 22 -8.56 11.35 -13.03
N ASN A 23 -8.19 10.19 -12.46
CA ASN A 23 -9.03 9.00 -12.52
C ASN A 23 -10.27 9.12 -11.61
N PRO A 24 -10.15 9.54 -10.33
CA PRO A 24 -11.30 9.79 -9.47
C PRO A 24 -12.32 10.78 -10.05
N LEU A 25 -11.85 11.90 -10.62
CA LEU A 25 -12.75 12.89 -11.22
C LEU A 25 -13.56 12.29 -12.38
N ARG A 26 -12.90 11.55 -13.25
CA ARG A 26 -13.55 10.88 -14.38
C ARG A 26 -14.59 9.85 -13.90
N SER A 27 -14.28 9.11 -12.85
CA SER A 27 -15.18 8.11 -12.28
C SER A 27 -16.37 8.77 -11.55
N GLY A 28 -16.16 9.87 -10.85
CA GLY A 28 -17.25 10.66 -10.27
C GLY A 28 -18.22 11.17 -11.34
N ILE A 29 -17.71 11.57 -12.49
CA ILE A 29 -18.53 11.98 -13.66
C ILE A 29 -19.31 10.79 -14.22
N VAL A 30 -18.73 9.59 -14.31
CA VAL A 30 -19.43 8.39 -14.78
C VAL A 30 -20.60 8.04 -13.83
N ILE A 31 -20.35 8.08 -12.54
CA ILE A 31 -21.38 7.84 -11.51
C ILE A 31 -22.49 8.89 -11.65
N LEU A 32 -22.14 10.17 -11.73
CA LEU A 32 -23.08 11.27 -11.92
C LEU A 32 -23.97 11.06 -13.16
N ILE A 33 -23.36 10.76 -14.30
CA ILE A 33 -24.09 10.53 -15.55
C ILE A 33 -25.03 9.32 -15.42
N GLY A 34 -24.54 8.21 -14.87
CA GLY A 34 -25.34 6.99 -14.67
C GLY A 34 -26.56 7.24 -13.79
N VAL A 35 -26.37 7.92 -12.65
CA VAL A 35 -27.45 8.31 -11.73
C VAL A 35 -28.45 9.27 -12.40
N THR A 36 -27.95 10.28 -13.11
CA THR A 36 -28.81 11.25 -13.81
C THR A 36 -29.66 10.58 -14.91
N ILE A 37 -29.09 9.61 -15.64
CA ILE A 37 -29.83 8.86 -16.66
C ILE A 37 -30.94 8.03 -16.00
N ALA A 38 -30.64 7.30 -14.92
CA ALA A 38 -31.61 6.45 -14.24
C ALA A 38 -32.79 7.28 -13.68
N ILE A 39 -32.51 8.46 -13.11
CA ILE A 39 -33.53 9.43 -12.68
C ILE A 39 -34.37 9.90 -13.89
N GLY A 40 -33.71 10.27 -14.99
CA GLY A 40 -34.38 10.79 -16.20
C GLY A 40 -35.29 9.77 -16.90
N VAL A 41 -35.01 8.48 -16.73
CA VAL A 41 -35.86 7.38 -17.24
C VAL A 41 -37.02 7.08 -16.25
N GLY A 42 -37.01 7.63 -15.05
CA GLY A 42 -38.03 7.39 -14.03
C GLY A 42 -37.82 6.14 -13.19
N GLU A 43 -36.59 5.59 -13.18
CA GLU A 43 -36.23 4.38 -12.45
C GLU A 43 -35.21 4.68 -11.33
N PRO A 44 -35.59 5.40 -10.24
CA PRO A 44 -34.65 5.78 -9.19
C PRO A 44 -34.03 4.57 -8.47
N LEU A 45 -34.75 3.45 -8.36
CA LEU A 45 -34.23 2.21 -7.75
C LEU A 45 -33.05 1.62 -8.52
N ALA A 46 -33.00 1.82 -9.85
CA ALA A 46 -31.90 1.37 -10.70
C ALA A 46 -30.58 2.10 -10.40
N THR A 47 -30.63 3.25 -9.73
CA THR A 47 -29.44 4.04 -9.37
C THR A 47 -28.54 3.29 -8.39
N LEU A 48 -29.10 2.53 -7.45
CA LEU A 48 -28.35 1.82 -6.42
C LEU A 48 -27.36 0.79 -7.02
N PRO A 49 -27.79 -0.25 -7.75
CA PRO A 49 -26.87 -1.23 -8.30
C PRO A 49 -25.93 -0.63 -9.35
N LEU A 50 -26.38 0.30 -10.18
CA LEU A 50 -25.59 0.93 -11.22
C LEU A 50 -24.44 1.78 -10.63
N ALA A 51 -24.73 2.61 -9.63
CA ALA A 51 -23.74 3.46 -8.97
C ALA A 51 -22.74 2.64 -8.13
N ILE A 52 -23.20 1.59 -7.44
CA ILE A 52 -22.35 0.66 -6.71
C ILE A 52 -21.41 -0.07 -7.68
N GLY A 53 -21.92 -0.58 -8.80
CA GLY A 53 -21.12 -1.25 -9.82
C GLY A 53 -20.01 -0.35 -10.38
N ALA A 54 -20.34 0.89 -10.72
CA ALA A 54 -19.37 1.86 -11.20
C ALA A 54 -18.30 2.20 -10.15
N LEU A 55 -18.72 2.47 -8.90
CA LEU A 55 -17.80 2.84 -7.82
C LEU A 55 -16.87 1.69 -7.43
N PHE A 56 -17.43 0.50 -7.18
CA PHE A 56 -16.66 -0.64 -6.65
C PHE A 56 -15.71 -1.22 -7.68
N VAL A 57 -16.12 -1.29 -8.95
CA VAL A 57 -15.21 -1.73 -10.02
C VAL A 57 -14.04 -0.74 -10.20
N GLN A 58 -14.27 0.57 -10.02
CA GLN A 58 -13.17 1.53 -10.02
C GLN A 58 -12.27 1.42 -8.79
N MET A 59 -12.80 1.06 -7.62
CA MET A 59 -11.98 0.81 -6.42
C MET A 59 -11.01 -0.36 -6.64
N ASP A 60 -11.39 -1.34 -7.46
CA ASP A 60 -10.56 -2.50 -7.82
C ASP A 60 -9.63 -2.25 -9.02
N ASP A 61 -9.61 -1.03 -9.59
CA ASP A 61 -8.71 -0.66 -10.68
C ASP A 61 -7.24 -0.87 -10.29
N PRO A 62 -6.51 -1.78 -10.97
CA PRO A 62 -5.11 -2.05 -10.64
C PRO A 62 -4.15 -0.91 -10.91
N GLY A 63 -4.52 0.07 -11.74
CA GLY A 63 -3.56 0.94 -12.38
C GLY A 63 -2.70 0.18 -13.40
N GLY A 64 -1.66 0.83 -13.91
CA GLY A 64 -0.75 0.21 -14.87
C GLY A 64 -1.32 0.11 -16.29
N PRO A 65 -0.92 -0.91 -17.08
CA PRO A 65 -1.34 -1.09 -18.46
C PRO A 65 -2.84 -1.25 -18.63
N PHE A 66 -3.40 -0.67 -19.67
CA PHE A 66 -4.85 -0.73 -19.94
C PHE A 66 -5.39 -2.15 -20.13
N SER A 67 -4.59 -3.08 -20.67
CA SER A 67 -4.96 -4.50 -20.82
C SER A 67 -5.20 -5.15 -19.46
N ARG A 68 -4.30 -4.92 -18.49
CA ARG A 68 -4.44 -5.40 -17.12
C ARG A 68 -5.64 -4.79 -16.42
N ARG A 69 -5.83 -3.47 -16.57
CA ARG A 69 -6.99 -2.75 -16.02
C ARG A 69 -8.29 -3.32 -16.55
N ALA A 70 -8.41 -3.47 -17.89
CA ALA A 70 -9.58 -4.06 -18.52
C ALA A 70 -9.90 -5.45 -17.97
N THR A 71 -8.89 -6.34 -17.93
CA THR A 71 -9.10 -7.72 -17.46
C THR A 71 -9.54 -7.78 -16.00
N VAL A 72 -8.87 -7.03 -15.11
CA VAL A 72 -9.19 -7.05 -13.67
C VAL A 72 -10.58 -6.46 -13.42
N MET A 73 -10.88 -5.31 -14.01
CA MET A 73 -12.16 -4.62 -13.83
C MET A 73 -13.34 -5.42 -14.42
N LEU A 74 -13.15 -6.07 -15.56
CA LEU A 74 -14.18 -6.95 -16.14
C LEU A 74 -14.47 -8.14 -15.23
N TRP A 75 -13.45 -8.84 -14.72
CA TRP A 75 -13.65 -9.95 -13.79
C TRP A 75 -14.25 -9.48 -12.46
N ALA A 76 -13.84 -8.32 -11.94
CA ALA A 76 -14.44 -7.73 -10.76
C ALA A 76 -15.93 -7.43 -10.97
N SER A 77 -16.31 -6.87 -12.12
CA SER A 77 -17.72 -6.64 -12.48
C SER A 77 -18.54 -7.93 -12.47
N VAL A 78 -18.01 -9.01 -13.04
CA VAL A 78 -18.68 -10.32 -13.07
C VAL A 78 -18.84 -10.90 -11.66
N TRP A 79 -17.77 -10.91 -10.86
CA TRP A 79 -17.83 -11.48 -9.50
C TRP A 79 -18.77 -10.69 -8.58
N MET A 80 -18.78 -9.37 -8.68
CA MET A 80 -19.68 -8.51 -7.90
C MET A 80 -21.14 -8.68 -8.35
N ALA A 81 -21.40 -8.80 -9.65
CA ALA A 81 -22.73 -9.09 -10.17
C ALA A 81 -23.26 -10.47 -9.71
N LEU A 82 -22.40 -11.48 -9.72
CA LEU A 82 -22.75 -12.81 -9.19
C LEU A 82 -23.04 -12.77 -7.69
N ALA A 83 -22.25 -12.00 -6.92
CA ALA A 83 -22.49 -11.83 -5.49
C ALA A 83 -23.81 -11.10 -5.22
N THR A 84 -24.15 -10.08 -6.02
CA THR A 84 -25.43 -9.38 -6.00
C THR A 84 -26.60 -10.34 -6.31
N LEU A 85 -26.48 -11.12 -7.37
CA LEU A 85 -27.50 -12.10 -7.75
C LEU A 85 -27.74 -13.11 -6.61
N VAL A 86 -26.67 -13.73 -6.09
CA VAL A 86 -26.80 -14.69 -4.98
C VAL A 86 -27.41 -14.03 -3.76
N GLY A 87 -27.01 -12.78 -3.44
CA GLY A 87 -27.59 -12.00 -2.35
C GLY A 87 -29.09 -11.82 -2.51
N GLY A 88 -29.56 -11.37 -3.69
CA GLY A 88 -30.98 -11.19 -3.98
C GLY A 88 -31.78 -12.50 -3.92
N LEU A 89 -31.24 -13.60 -4.45
CA LEU A 89 -31.89 -14.92 -4.43
C LEU A 89 -32.14 -15.47 -3.02
N VAL A 90 -31.33 -15.09 -2.04
CA VAL A 90 -31.45 -15.57 -0.64
C VAL A 90 -32.09 -14.53 0.29
N SER A 91 -32.52 -13.39 -0.22
CA SER A 91 -33.00 -12.25 0.59
C SER A 91 -34.33 -12.50 1.31
N ASN A 92 -35.15 -13.40 0.78
CA ASN A 92 -36.53 -13.64 1.26
C ASN A 92 -36.63 -14.64 2.43
N ASP A 93 -35.58 -15.44 2.67
CA ASP A 93 -35.57 -16.43 3.75
C ASP A 93 -34.28 -16.34 4.57
N PHE A 94 -34.43 -16.01 5.85
CA PHE A 94 -33.29 -15.83 6.75
C PHE A 94 -32.46 -17.11 6.91
N ALA A 95 -33.08 -18.28 6.95
CA ALA A 95 -32.35 -19.54 7.10
C ALA A 95 -31.46 -19.82 5.89
N THR A 96 -31.99 -19.64 4.68
CA THR A 96 -31.23 -19.76 3.44
C THR A 96 -30.13 -18.70 3.34
N HIS A 97 -30.44 -17.44 3.68
CA HIS A 97 -29.45 -16.36 3.74
C HIS A 97 -28.29 -16.76 4.67
N PHE A 98 -28.61 -17.17 5.92
CA PHE A 98 -27.59 -17.52 6.90
C PHE A 98 -26.70 -18.68 6.46
N VAL A 99 -27.29 -19.74 5.91
CA VAL A 99 -26.53 -20.92 5.43
C VAL A 99 -25.61 -20.56 4.24
N ILE A 100 -26.12 -19.78 3.27
CA ILE A 100 -25.34 -19.39 2.09
C ILE A 100 -24.29 -18.32 2.45
N ALA A 101 -24.53 -17.48 3.46
CA ALA A 101 -23.55 -16.51 3.94
C ALA A 101 -22.26 -17.17 4.45
N ILE A 102 -22.33 -18.41 4.97
CA ILE A 102 -21.13 -19.12 5.47
C ILE A 102 -20.07 -19.30 4.37
N PRO A 103 -20.35 -20.04 3.27
CA PRO A 103 -19.36 -20.24 2.22
C PRO A 103 -19.00 -18.93 1.49
N ILE A 104 -19.93 -18.02 1.28
CA ILE A 104 -19.67 -16.75 0.61
C ILE A 104 -18.69 -15.91 1.44
N ALA A 105 -18.94 -15.70 2.75
CA ALA A 105 -18.06 -14.94 3.62
C ALA A 105 -16.68 -15.59 3.72
N PHE A 106 -16.62 -16.93 3.84
CA PHE A 106 -15.36 -17.66 3.90
C PHE A 106 -14.53 -17.51 2.62
N VAL A 107 -15.12 -17.74 1.45
CA VAL A 107 -14.43 -17.64 0.16
C VAL A 107 -13.94 -16.22 -0.09
N CYS A 108 -14.80 -15.22 0.15
CA CYS A 108 -14.45 -13.80 0.00
C CYS A 108 -13.31 -13.39 0.92
N ALA A 109 -13.30 -13.86 2.17
CA ALA A 109 -12.22 -13.58 3.12
C ALA A 109 -10.93 -14.31 2.75
N TYR A 110 -11.05 -15.59 2.35
CA TYR A 110 -9.91 -16.44 1.96
C TYR A 110 -9.23 -15.97 0.68
N ALA A 111 -9.91 -15.20 -0.17
CA ALA A 111 -9.31 -14.53 -1.32
C ALA A 111 -8.07 -13.69 -0.95
N SER A 112 -7.95 -13.26 0.31
CA SER A 112 -6.78 -12.55 0.84
C SER A 112 -5.47 -13.37 0.71
N ALA A 113 -5.54 -14.70 0.69
CA ALA A 113 -4.39 -15.58 0.45
C ALA A 113 -3.81 -15.44 -0.97
N ALA A 114 -4.60 -14.97 -1.93
CA ALA A 114 -4.15 -14.68 -3.30
C ALA A 114 -3.56 -13.26 -3.48
N GLY A 115 -3.49 -12.48 -2.39
CA GLY A 115 -2.87 -11.17 -2.34
C GLY A 115 -3.83 -10.01 -2.10
N PRO A 116 -3.27 -8.77 -1.97
CA PRO A 116 -4.05 -7.60 -1.54
C PRO A 116 -5.23 -7.24 -2.45
N ARG A 117 -5.11 -7.49 -3.76
CA ARG A 117 -6.18 -7.22 -4.73
C ARG A 117 -7.31 -8.22 -4.62
N ALA A 118 -6.99 -9.51 -4.62
CA ALA A 118 -8.00 -10.54 -4.43
C ALA A 118 -8.74 -10.35 -3.09
N SER A 119 -8.02 -9.87 -2.05
CA SER A 119 -8.62 -9.44 -0.80
C SER A 119 -9.63 -8.31 -0.99
N LEU A 120 -9.30 -7.28 -1.78
CA LEU A 120 -10.20 -6.15 -2.04
C LEU A 120 -11.43 -6.61 -2.84
N THR A 121 -11.23 -7.35 -3.94
CA THR A 121 -12.32 -7.93 -4.73
C THR A 121 -13.24 -8.80 -3.86
N GLY A 122 -12.67 -9.65 -2.98
CA GLY A 122 -13.45 -10.45 -2.02
C GLY A 122 -14.30 -9.60 -1.08
N VAL A 123 -13.73 -8.56 -0.49
CA VAL A 123 -14.48 -7.62 0.36
C VAL A 123 -15.60 -6.96 -0.41
N LEU A 124 -15.35 -6.47 -1.63
CA LEU A 124 -16.37 -5.82 -2.46
C LEU A 124 -17.50 -6.79 -2.84
N CYS A 125 -17.18 -8.03 -3.18
CA CYS A 125 -18.18 -9.08 -3.42
C CYS A 125 -19.04 -9.37 -2.17
N LEU A 126 -18.40 -9.48 -0.99
CA LEU A 126 -19.12 -9.70 0.26
C LEU A 126 -20.02 -8.53 0.63
N VAL A 127 -19.58 -7.30 0.34
CA VAL A 127 -20.40 -6.08 0.51
C VAL A 127 -21.59 -6.08 -0.44
N CYS A 128 -21.41 -6.41 -1.72
CA CYS A 128 -22.52 -6.56 -2.67
C CYS A 128 -23.51 -7.64 -2.21
N PHE A 129 -23.02 -8.82 -1.84
CA PHE A 129 -23.85 -9.87 -1.26
C PHE A 129 -24.67 -9.36 -0.07
N SER A 130 -24.01 -8.67 0.87
CA SER A 130 -24.66 -8.14 2.08
C SER A 130 -25.76 -7.14 1.78
N ILE A 131 -25.53 -6.18 0.86
CA ILE A 131 -26.52 -5.15 0.49
C ILE A 131 -27.78 -5.79 -0.08
N PHE A 132 -27.61 -6.71 -1.06
CA PHE A 132 -28.74 -7.27 -1.78
C PHE A 132 -29.37 -8.49 -1.09
N SER A 133 -28.79 -9.04 -0.03
CA SER A 133 -29.41 -10.06 0.82
C SER A 133 -30.12 -9.49 2.05
N GLY A 134 -29.90 -8.22 2.37
CA GLY A 134 -30.43 -7.59 3.59
C GLY A 134 -31.81 -6.97 3.45
N THR A 135 -32.40 -6.97 2.27
CA THR A 135 -33.77 -6.52 1.98
C THR A 135 -34.48 -7.55 1.13
N PRO A 136 -35.75 -7.91 1.41
CA PRO A 136 -36.50 -8.82 0.56
C PRO A 136 -36.61 -8.29 -0.87
N ILE A 137 -36.19 -9.08 -1.84
CA ILE A 137 -36.16 -8.73 -3.26
C ILE A 137 -36.87 -9.84 -4.06
N GLU A 138 -37.70 -9.46 -5.04
CA GLU A 138 -38.31 -10.43 -5.95
C GLU A 138 -37.26 -11.10 -6.85
N LEU A 139 -37.59 -12.31 -7.34
CA LEU A 139 -36.69 -13.09 -8.16
C LEU A 139 -36.22 -12.32 -9.41
N LEU A 140 -37.14 -11.65 -10.10
CA LEU A 140 -36.85 -10.89 -11.31
C LEU A 140 -35.95 -9.69 -11.00
N ASP A 141 -36.22 -8.98 -9.91
CA ASP A 141 -35.43 -7.84 -9.46
C ASP A 141 -34.02 -8.23 -9.06
N SER A 142 -33.83 -9.45 -8.56
CA SER A 142 -32.49 -9.99 -8.26
C SER A 142 -31.63 -10.09 -9.52
N PHE A 143 -32.19 -10.53 -10.65
CA PHE A 143 -31.49 -10.53 -11.94
C PHE A 143 -31.28 -9.11 -12.46
N THR A 144 -32.30 -8.25 -12.39
CA THR A 144 -32.22 -6.85 -12.82
C THR A 144 -31.13 -6.09 -12.06
N ASN A 145 -31.05 -6.25 -10.73
CA ASN A 145 -30.01 -5.63 -9.91
C ASN A 145 -28.60 -6.12 -10.27
N ALA A 146 -28.44 -7.41 -10.54
CA ALA A 146 -27.16 -7.97 -10.97
C ALA A 146 -26.74 -7.45 -12.36
N GLU A 147 -27.68 -7.36 -13.29
CA GLU A 147 -27.45 -6.79 -14.63
C GLU A 147 -27.08 -5.32 -14.58
N LEU A 148 -27.80 -4.52 -13.78
CA LEU A 148 -27.53 -3.09 -13.61
C LEU A 148 -26.17 -2.86 -12.94
N LEU A 149 -25.81 -3.67 -11.94
CA LEU A 149 -24.49 -3.60 -11.31
C LEU A 149 -23.38 -3.96 -12.31
N LEU A 150 -23.59 -5.03 -13.11
CA LEU A 150 -22.67 -5.43 -14.18
C LEU A 150 -22.55 -4.29 -15.21
N LEU A 151 -23.65 -3.69 -15.62
CA LEU A 151 -23.66 -2.56 -16.56
C LEU A 151 -22.87 -1.37 -16.02
N GLY A 152 -23.08 -0.99 -14.75
CA GLY A 152 -22.32 0.07 -14.07
C GLY A 152 -20.81 -0.22 -14.08
N GLY A 153 -20.42 -1.45 -13.76
CA GLY A 153 -19.03 -1.90 -13.81
C GLY A 153 -18.43 -1.90 -15.22
N LEU A 154 -19.19 -2.34 -16.22
CA LEU A 154 -18.77 -2.33 -17.63
C LEU A 154 -18.61 -0.91 -18.16
N LEU A 155 -19.54 -0.01 -17.87
CA LEU A 155 -19.46 1.41 -18.25
C LEU A 155 -18.24 2.06 -17.61
N GLN A 156 -18.01 1.82 -16.33
CA GLN A 156 -16.83 2.32 -15.64
C GLN A 156 -15.52 1.77 -16.25
N THR A 157 -15.49 0.48 -16.58
CA THR A 157 -14.35 -0.16 -17.25
C THR A 157 -14.10 0.49 -18.60
N LEU A 158 -15.14 0.65 -19.42
CA LEU A 158 -15.05 1.26 -20.75
C LEU A 158 -14.47 2.69 -20.66
N VAL A 159 -15.00 3.52 -19.75
CA VAL A 159 -14.50 4.89 -19.57
C VAL A 159 -13.06 4.90 -19.03
N THR A 160 -12.72 3.95 -18.17
CA THR A 160 -11.36 3.83 -17.63
C THR A 160 -10.34 3.48 -18.71
N ILE A 161 -10.69 2.60 -19.66
CA ILE A 161 -9.81 2.20 -20.76
C ILE A 161 -9.93 3.07 -22.02
N SER A 162 -10.96 3.91 -22.12
CA SER A 162 -11.22 4.76 -23.31
C SER A 162 -10.01 5.62 -23.76
N PRO A 163 -9.10 6.12 -22.88
CA PRO A 163 -7.91 6.84 -23.31
C PRO A 163 -6.84 5.95 -23.95
N TRP A 164 -7.02 4.61 -23.95
CA TRP A 164 -6.03 3.67 -24.46
C TRP A 164 -5.50 3.98 -25.86
N PRO A 165 -6.30 4.32 -26.88
CA PRO A 165 -5.77 4.63 -28.20
C PRO A 165 -4.79 5.81 -28.22
N LEU A 166 -5.01 6.80 -27.35
CA LEU A 166 -4.26 8.07 -27.30
C LEU A 166 -3.12 8.04 -26.27
N ARG A 167 -3.22 7.19 -25.23
CA ARG A 167 -2.35 7.27 -24.04
C ARG A 167 -1.86 5.89 -23.56
N ARG A 168 -1.43 5.02 -24.46
CA ARG A 168 -1.07 3.61 -24.19
C ARG A 168 -0.08 3.40 -23.03
N ALA A 169 0.86 4.32 -22.83
CA ALA A 169 1.90 4.23 -21.82
C ALA A 169 1.63 5.02 -20.52
N ASN A 170 0.46 5.65 -20.36
CA ASN A 170 0.20 6.55 -19.24
C ASN A 170 0.17 5.83 -17.88
N GLY A 171 -0.31 4.58 -17.81
CA GLY A 171 -0.36 3.81 -16.57
C GLY A 171 1.03 3.64 -16.00
N ILE A 172 1.95 3.08 -16.76
CA ILE A 172 3.33 2.82 -16.33
C ILE A 172 4.06 4.14 -16.00
N ARG A 173 3.87 5.19 -16.81
CA ARG A 173 4.44 6.52 -16.51
C ARG A 173 3.94 7.09 -15.19
N SER A 174 2.67 6.86 -14.86
CA SER A 174 2.09 7.28 -13.58
C SER A 174 2.75 6.55 -12.41
N ASP A 175 2.99 5.24 -12.52
CA ASP A 175 3.63 4.45 -11.47
C ASP A 175 5.07 4.89 -11.23
N PHE A 176 5.84 5.15 -12.30
CA PHE A 176 7.16 5.77 -12.19
C PHE A 176 7.09 7.18 -11.59
N ALA A 177 6.10 7.99 -11.95
CA ALA A 177 5.94 9.32 -11.39
C ALA A 177 5.63 9.28 -9.89
N ILE A 178 4.84 8.32 -9.42
CA ILE A 178 4.56 8.09 -7.98
C ILE A 178 5.85 7.66 -7.27
N PHE A 179 6.61 6.74 -7.85
CA PHE A 179 7.90 6.30 -7.30
C PHE A 179 8.89 7.47 -7.13
N PHE A 180 9.13 8.26 -8.19
CA PHE A 180 10.04 9.40 -8.11
C PHE A 180 9.55 10.52 -7.20
N ARG A 181 8.23 10.72 -7.08
CA ARG A 181 7.66 11.66 -6.10
C ARG A 181 7.92 11.22 -4.66
N GLY A 182 7.87 9.91 -4.42
CA GLY A 182 8.24 9.34 -3.12
C GLY A 182 9.70 9.58 -2.77
N LEU A 183 10.63 9.36 -3.71
CA LEU A 183 12.05 9.67 -3.51
C LEU A 183 12.28 11.18 -3.27
N ALA A 184 11.57 12.04 -4.01
CA ALA A 184 11.63 13.49 -3.80
C ALA A 184 11.19 13.89 -2.38
N HIS A 185 10.13 13.27 -1.89
CA HIS A 185 9.65 13.51 -0.53
C HIS A 185 10.66 13.02 0.53
N ALA A 186 11.25 11.84 0.35
CA ALA A 186 12.29 11.33 1.22
C ALA A 186 13.50 12.28 1.30
N CYS A 187 13.96 12.82 0.17
CA CYS A 187 15.03 13.80 0.12
C CYS A 187 14.66 15.12 0.83
N SER A 188 13.39 15.58 0.74
CA SER A 188 12.95 16.85 1.33
C SER A 188 12.76 16.80 2.84
N THR A 189 12.51 15.62 3.41
CA THR A 189 12.29 15.43 4.86
C THR A 189 13.56 15.11 5.62
N SER A 190 14.70 14.99 4.95
CA SER A 190 15.98 14.48 5.49
C SER A 190 15.85 13.11 6.17
N ASN A 191 14.70 12.48 6.03
CA ASN A 191 14.39 11.20 6.62
C ASN A 191 14.47 10.13 5.52
N LEU A 192 15.70 9.72 5.23
CA LEU A 192 16.00 8.69 4.22
C LEU A 192 15.54 7.28 4.65
N GLU A 193 15.14 7.11 5.92
CA GLU A 193 14.42 5.91 6.38
C GLU A 193 13.08 5.74 5.65
N ILE A 194 12.49 6.84 5.15
CA ILE A 194 11.24 6.86 4.36
C ILE A 194 11.48 6.46 2.87
N ILE A 195 12.64 5.94 2.50
CA ILE A 195 12.72 5.13 1.27
C ILE A 195 11.97 3.82 1.57
N SER A 196 10.68 3.98 1.85
CA SER A 196 9.83 2.96 2.43
C SER A 196 9.57 1.83 1.43
N SER A 197 9.18 0.67 1.98
CA SER A 197 8.67 -0.49 1.25
C SER A 197 7.61 -0.13 0.20
N SER A 198 6.76 0.87 0.47
CA SER A 198 5.73 1.32 -0.47
C SER A 198 6.28 1.85 -1.79
N HIS A 199 7.40 2.58 -1.77
CA HIS A 199 8.02 3.12 -2.98
C HIS A 199 8.77 2.04 -3.78
N ALA A 200 9.43 1.09 -3.11
CA ALA A 200 10.05 -0.07 -3.75
C ALA A 200 9.00 -0.97 -4.42
N THR A 201 7.87 -1.19 -3.76
CA THR A 201 6.74 -1.94 -4.30
C THR A 201 6.17 -1.28 -5.56
N ARG A 202 6.07 0.05 -5.61
CA ARG A 202 5.61 0.77 -6.82
C ARG A 202 6.57 0.61 -8.00
N LEU A 203 7.88 0.70 -7.75
CA LEU A 203 8.88 0.45 -8.77
C LEU A 203 8.81 -1.00 -9.27
N GLN A 204 8.65 -1.98 -8.35
CA GLN A 204 8.53 -3.38 -8.74
C GLN A 204 7.26 -3.64 -9.56
N LEU A 205 6.13 -3.05 -9.19
CA LEU A 205 4.89 -3.11 -9.98
C LEU A 205 5.07 -2.51 -11.38
N ALA A 206 5.73 -1.35 -11.48
CA ALA A 206 6.03 -0.73 -12.78
C ALA A 206 6.93 -1.62 -13.65
N ILE A 207 7.89 -2.34 -13.04
CA ILE A 207 8.77 -3.28 -13.75
C ILE A 207 8.02 -4.53 -14.18
N ASP A 208 7.19 -5.10 -13.31
CA ASP A 208 6.35 -6.27 -13.63
C ASP A 208 5.39 -5.94 -14.78
N ASP A 209 4.89 -4.71 -14.82
CA ASP A 209 4.05 -4.21 -15.90
C ASP A 209 4.81 -4.03 -17.23
N LEU A 210 6.14 -3.85 -17.19
CA LEU A 210 6.98 -3.83 -18.40
C LEU A 210 7.04 -5.19 -19.11
N ALA A 211 6.81 -6.28 -18.38
CA ALA A 211 6.79 -7.62 -18.97
C ALA A 211 5.64 -7.82 -19.99
N VAL A 212 4.67 -6.91 -20.01
CA VAL A 212 3.56 -6.88 -21.00
C VAL A 212 4.02 -6.32 -22.36
N TYR A 213 5.15 -5.59 -22.40
CA TYR A 213 5.71 -5.10 -23.67
C TYR A 213 6.63 -6.16 -24.28
N GLU A 214 6.67 -6.21 -25.63
CA GLU A 214 7.71 -6.96 -26.34
C GLU A 214 9.08 -6.47 -25.88
N ASN A 215 9.95 -7.37 -25.46
CA ASN A 215 11.24 -7.08 -24.80
C ASN A 215 12.15 -6.14 -25.61
N ASP A 216 12.01 -6.08 -26.93
CA ASP A 216 12.86 -5.31 -27.83
C ASP A 216 12.21 -4.01 -28.35
N SER A 217 11.03 -3.65 -27.87
CA SER A 217 10.42 -2.39 -28.26
C SER A 217 11.19 -1.18 -27.69
N LYS A 218 11.33 -0.10 -28.49
CA LYS A 218 11.96 1.16 -28.02
C LYS A 218 11.32 1.68 -26.74
N GLY A 219 10.03 1.41 -26.55
CA GLY A 219 9.29 1.76 -25.34
C GLY A 219 9.72 0.95 -24.12
N ALA A 220 9.86 -0.36 -24.26
CA ALA A 220 10.32 -1.24 -23.18
C ALA A 220 11.72 -0.88 -22.73
N LEU A 221 12.64 -0.64 -23.68
CA LEU A 221 14.01 -0.22 -23.38
C LEU A 221 14.06 1.13 -22.66
N TRP A 222 13.19 2.08 -23.04
CA TRP A 222 13.10 3.38 -22.38
C TRP A 222 12.65 3.26 -20.92
N PHE A 223 11.61 2.47 -20.66
CA PHE A 223 11.14 2.21 -19.28
C PHE A 223 12.15 1.41 -18.47
N LYS A 224 12.84 0.43 -19.10
CA LYS A 224 13.90 -0.34 -18.45
C LYS A 224 15.02 0.58 -17.96
N ARG A 225 15.45 1.54 -18.80
CA ARG A 225 16.44 2.55 -18.40
C ARG A 225 15.95 3.40 -17.22
N LEU A 226 14.67 3.80 -17.21
CA LEU A 226 14.11 4.50 -16.05
C LEU A 226 14.14 3.67 -14.77
N ALA A 227 13.82 2.37 -14.88
CA ALA A 227 13.83 1.46 -13.74
C ALA A 227 15.23 1.21 -13.21
N ASP A 228 16.19 0.92 -14.10
CA ASP A 228 17.57 0.58 -13.73
C ASP A 228 18.25 1.81 -13.08
N ASN A 229 18.21 2.98 -13.73
CA ASN A 229 18.76 4.19 -13.16
C ASN A 229 18.04 4.62 -11.87
N GLY A 230 16.71 4.42 -11.77
CA GLY A 230 15.96 4.71 -10.56
C GLY A 230 16.39 3.86 -9.37
N ARG A 231 16.75 2.58 -9.60
CA ARG A 231 17.33 1.70 -8.59
C ARG A 231 18.71 2.17 -8.16
N GLU A 232 19.58 2.48 -9.11
CA GLU A 232 20.95 2.90 -8.83
C GLU A 232 20.98 4.20 -8.02
N VAL A 233 20.18 5.21 -8.40
CA VAL A 233 20.09 6.45 -7.61
C VAL A 233 19.58 6.18 -6.19
N ARG A 234 18.61 5.29 -6.03
CA ARG A 234 18.10 4.91 -4.70
C ARG A 234 19.21 4.33 -3.82
N PHE A 235 20.07 3.48 -4.40
CA PHE A 235 21.22 2.90 -3.68
C PHE A 235 22.26 3.97 -3.33
N GLY A 236 22.61 4.81 -4.28
CA GLY A 236 23.53 5.92 -4.04
C GLY A 236 23.04 6.86 -2.94
N LEU A 237 21.74 7.16 -2.90
CA LEU A 237 21.13 7.97 -1.83
C LEU A 237 21.24 7.32 -0.45
N LEU A 238 21.10 6.01 -0.35
CA LEU A 238 21.31 5.31 0.93
C LEU A 238 22.75 5.47 1.42
N GLY A 239 23.74 5.36 0.51
CA GLY A 239 25.14 5.57 0.81
C GLY A 239 25.43 7.03 1.26
N LEU A 240 24.91 8.02 0.53
CA LEU A 240 25.03 9.44 0.92
C LEU A 240 24.41 9.73 2.27
N ALA A 241 23.27 9.09 2.59
CA ALA A 241 22.62 9.25 3.88
C ALA A 241 23.47 8.73 5.04
N ALA A 242 24.08 7.56 4.86
CA ALA A 242 24.91 6.95 5.89
C ALA A 242 26.14 7.81 6.22
N THR A 243 26.78 8.39 5.22
CA THR A 243 27.99 9.22 5.40
C THR A 243 27.69 10.64 5.87
N ARG A 244 26.47 11.16 5.65
CA ARG A 244 26.06 12.52 6.06
C ARG A 244 26.26 12.77 7.55
N ASP A 245 25.90 11.81 8.38
CA ASP A 245 25.95 11.98 9.83
C ASP A 245 27.37 11.86 10.39
N GLU A 246 28.32 11.31 9.61
CA GLU A 246 29.74 11.21 9.94
C GLU A 246 30.51 12.52 9.65
N ILE A 247 29.95 13.42 8.82
CA ILE A 247 30.59 14.70 8.48
C ILE A 247 30.59 15.61 9.70
N SER A 248 31.75 15.83 10.29
CA SER A 248 31.94 16.69 11.47
C SER A 248 31.86 18.19 11.14
N ASN A 249 32.29 18.59 9.94
CA ASN A 249 32.31 19.98 9.51
C ASN A 249 30.89 20.48 9.17
N PRO A 250 30.36 21.50 9.88
CA PRO A 250 29.00 22.00 9.65
C PRO A 250 28.78 22.54 8.23
N THR A 251 29.81 23.10 7.60
CA THR A 251 29.72 23.66 6.25
C THR A 251 29.60 22.55 5.22
N SER A 252 30.38 21.47 5.35
CA SER A 252 30.33 20.33 4.47
C SER A 252 29.03 19.52 4.66
N ARG A 253 28.56 19.40 5.91
CA ARG A 253 27.23 18.81 6.20
C ARG A 253 26.11 19.60 5.52
N LYS A 254 26.15 20.94 5.58
CA LYS A 254 25.16 21.79 4.90
C LYS A 254 25.20 21.62 3.38
N ILE A 255 26.39 21.50 2.78
CA ILE A 255 26.52 21.24 1.33
C ILE A 255 25.93 19.89 0.97
N MET A 256 26.13 18.86 1.81
CA MET A 256 25.53 17.55 1.64
C MET A 256 23.99 17.62 1.72
N ASP A 257 23.43 18.36 2.68
CA ASP A 257 21.98 18.59 2.80
C ASP A 257 21.42 19.31 1.57
N ASP A 258 22.12 20.35 1.08
CA ASP A 258 21.75 21.06 -0.14
C ASP A 258 21.82 20.16 -1.38
N LEU A 259 22.79 19.22 -1.44
CA LEU A 259 22.90 18.24 -2.51
C LEU A 259 21.71 17.28 -2.49
N ILE A 260 21.41 16.67 -1.35
CA ILE A 260 20.28 15.75 -1.18
C ILE A 260 18.96 16.45 -1.53
N TYR A 261 18.77 17.69 -1.08
CA TYR A 261 17.59 18.49 -1.41
C TYR A 261 17.47 18.74 -2.92
N SER A 262 18.59 19.07 -3.58
CA SER A 262 18.62 19.32 -5.03
C SER A 262 18.33 18.05 -5.84
N VAL A 263 18.80 16.90 -5.39
CA VAL A 263 18.44 15.59 -5.94
C VAL A 263 16.91 15.39 -5.83
N GLY A 264 16.31 15.74 -4.69
CA GLY A 264 14.86 15.72 -4.49
C GLY A 264 14.10 16.62 -5.47
N ASP A 265 14.59 17.84 -5.76
CA ASP A 265 13.96 18.74 -6.74
C ASP A 265 14.01 18.18 -8.18
N VAL A 266 15.10 17.50 -8.53
CA VAL A 266 15.21 16.79 -9.81
C VAL A 266 14.20 15.64 -9.87
N PHE A 267 14.07 14.81 -8.83
CA PHE A 267 13.05 13.74 -8.79
C PHE A 267 11.63 14.28 -8.91
N GLN A 268 11.30 15.35 -8.19
CA GLN A 268 10.00 15.99 -8.29
C GLN A 268 9.73 16.49 -9.73
N SER A 269 10.75 17.04 -10.37
CA SER A 269 10.67 17.54 -11.75
C SER A 269 10.56 16.39 -12.77
N ILE A 270 11.25 15.26 -12.55
CA ILE A 270 11.08 14.03 -13.33
C ILE A 270 9.62 13.52 -13.21
N ALA A 271 9.11 13.41 -11.97
CA ALA A 271 7.75 12.96 -11.73
C ALA A 271 6.70 13.83 -12.44
N LEU A 272 6.87 15.13 -12.40
CA LEU A 272 5.99 16.07 -13.11
C LEU A 272 6.11 15.96 -14.63
N THR A 273 7.32 15.76 -15.16
CA THR A 273 7.55 15.62 -16.60
C THR A 273 6.98 14.31 -17.13
N LEU A 274 7.04 13.21 -16.37
CA LEU A 274 6.43 11.93 -16.74
C LEU A 274 4.89 12.01 -16.87
N VAL A 275 4.25 12.90 -16.12
CA VAL A 275 2.80 13.16 -16.23
C VAL A 275 2.51 14.20 -17.32
N TRP A 276 3.30 15.29 -17.34
CA TRP A 276 3.10 16.47 -18.19
C TRP A 276 4.38 16.84 -18.93
N HIS A 277 4.59 16.30 -20.13
CA HIS A 277 5.84 16.47 -20.88
C HIS A 277 6.20 17.95 -21.17
N TRP A 278 5.21 18.83 -21.28
CA TRP A 278 5.44 20.27 -21.44
C TRP A 278 6.19 20.91 -20.25
N ARG A 279 6.27 20.25 -19.10
CA ARG A 279 7.04 20.70 -17.91
C ARG A 279 8.53 20.38 -17.98
N ARG A 280 9.04 19.84 -19.09
CA ARG A 280 10.47 19.49 -19.26
C ARG A 280 11.43 20.64 -18.97
N GLN A 281 11.04 21.91 -19.20
CA GLN A 281 11.86 23.08 -18.90
C GLN A 281 12.18 23.19 -17.40
N ARG A 282 11.23 22.83 -16.52
CA ARG A 282 11.46 22.77 -15.08
C ARG A 282 12.50 21.71 -14.69
N LEU A 283 12.48 20.56 -15.38
CA LEU A 283 13.46 19.48 -15.16
C LEU A 283 14.86 19.92 -15.57
N LEU A 284 14.99 20.60 -16.70
CA LEU A 284 16.28 21.13 -17.15
C LEU A 284 16.82 22.18 -16.18
N ALA A 285 15.98 23.09 -15.69
CA ALA A 285 16.39 24.07 -14.69
C ALA A 285 16.78 23.44 -13.33
N ALA A 286 16.07 22.37 -12.89
CA ALA A 286 16.44 21.63 -11.68
C ALA A 286 17.79 20.92 -11.84
N ARG A 287 18.05 20.32 -13.02
CA ARG A 287 19.33 19.72 -13.37
C ARG A 287 20.50 20.74 -13.30
N GLU A 288 20.32 21.93 -13.84
CA GLU A 288 21.36 22.98 -13.78
C GLU A 288 21.69 23.38 -12.34
N ARG A 289 20.65 23.56 -11.50
CA ARG A 289 20.87 23.84 -10.07
C ARG A 289 21.63 22.73 -9.36
N LEU A 290 21.29 21.48 -9.66
CA LEU A 290 21.99 20.31 -9.11
C LEU A 290 23.48 20.33 -9.46
N LEU A 291 23.85 20.58 -10.73
CA LEU A 291 25.25 20.64 -11.18
C LEU A 291 26.07 21.73 -10.47
N ILE A 292 25.44 22.87 -10.14
CA ILE A 292 26.11 23.93 -9.36
C ILE A 292 26.43 23.43 -7.94
N ILE A 293 25.51 22.72 -7.30
CA ILE A 293 25.69 22.20 -5.92
C ILE A 293 26.67 21.02 -5.92
N GLU A 294 26.58 20.14 -6.93
CA GLU A 294 27.56 19.08 -7.15
C GLU A 294 28.99 19.62 -7.22
N GLY A 295 29.24 20.68 -7.97
CA GLY A 295 30.54 21.32 -8.04
C GLY A 295 31.07 21.79 -6.67
N LYS A 296 30.18 22.32 -5.81
CA LYS A 296 30.53 22.69 -4.44
C LYS A 296 30.83 21.47 -3.56
N ALA A 297 30.10 20.36 -3.73
CA ALA A 297 30.33 19.13 -3.00
C ALA A 297 31.66 18.47 -3.41
N ARG A 298 31.97 18.42 -4.71
CA ARG A 298 33.26 17.91 -5.22
C ARG A 298 34.47 18.74 -4.77
N ALA A 299 34.29 20.05 -4.57
CA ALA A 299 35.34 20.91 -4.02
C ALA A 299 35.71 20.53 -2.56
N ARG A 300 34.93 19.67 -1.91
CA ARG A 300 35.14 19.14 -0.55
C ARG A 300 35.50 17.67 -0.55
N ALA A 301 36.21 17.20 -1.55
CA ALA A 301 36.57 15.77 -1.77
C ALA A 301 37.34 15.12 -0.59
N GLN A 302 37.91 15.91 0.33
CA GLN A 302 38.54 15.40 1.55
C GLN A 302 37.53 14.97 2.63
N GLU A 303 36.30 15.51 2.60
CA GLU A 303 35.25 15.26 3.60
C GLU A 303 34.05 14.53 3.01
N ILE A 304 33.84 14.63 1.70
CA ILE A 304 32.75 13.99 0.96
C ILE A 304 33.36 13.15 -0.16
N ASP A 305 33.19 11.84 -0.10
CA ASP A 305 33.74 10.91 -1.10
C ASP A 305 33.12 11.18 -2.49
N PRO A 306 33.92 11.51 -3.51
CA PRO A 306 33.42 11.76 -4.87
C PRO A 306 32.70 10.57 -5.49
N SER A 307 33.05 9.34 -5.15
CA SER A 307 32.42 8.14 -5.69
C SER A 307 30.96 7.99 -5.24
N LEU A 308 30.64 8.42 -4.01
CA LEU A 308 29.26 8.50 -3.50
C LEU A 308 28.45 9.55 -4.24
N ILE A 309 29.06 10.68 -4.57
CA ILE A 309 28.40 11.70 -5.40
C ILE A 309 28.12 11.13 -6.78
N ASP A 310 29.07 10.46 -7.41
CA ASP A 310 28.93 9.87 -8.74
C ASP A 310 27.84 8.79 -8.78
N ALA A 311 27.74 7.97 -7.75
CA ALA A 311 26.73 6.92 -7.63
C ALA A 311 25.27 7.47 -7.62
N VAL A 312 25.08 8.73 -7.23
CA VAL A 312 23.79 9.42 -7.28
C VAL A 312 23.64 10.24 -8.56
N ILE A 313 24.64 11.05 -8.87
CA ILE A 313 24.54 12.08 -9.92
C ILE A 313 24.51 11.45 -11.32
N VAL A 314 25.38 10.49 -11.60
CA VAL A 314 25.47 9.87 -12.94
C VAL A 314 24.15 9.22 -13.36
N PRO A 315 23.56 8.30 -12.58
CA PRO A 315 22.28 7.69 -12.97
C PRO A 315 21.13 8.69 -12.89
N LEU A 316 21.17 9.73 -12.03
CA LEU A 316 20.15 10.77 -11.97
C LEU A 316 20.15 11.68 -13.21
N LEU A 317 21.34 12.04 -13.71
CA LEU A 317 21.47 12.80 -14.97
C LEU A 317 20.98 11.98 -16.16
N ALA A 318 21.30 10.68 -16.20
CA ALA A 318 20.78 9.76 -17.22
C ALA A 318 19.24 9.64 -17.16
N LEU A 319 18.66 9.62 -15.96
CA LEU A 319 17.21 9.68 -15.75
C LEU A 319 16.60 10.99 -16.28
N ALA A 320 17.21 12.12 -15.93
CA ALA A 320 16.74 13.44 -16.35
C ALA A 320 16.78 13.56 -17.88
N GLU A 321 17.86 13.11 -18.52
CA GLU A 321 18.01 13.10 -19.97
C GLU A 321 16.97 12.19 -20.65
N THR A 322 16.83 10.96 -20.15
CA THR A 322 15.82 10.00 -20.65
C THR A 322 14.41 10.57 -20.56
N THR A 323 14.09 11.27 -19.46
CA THR A 323 12.76 11.84 -19.20
C THR A 323 12.49 13.10 -20.03
N ALA A 324 13.50 13.96 -20.21
CA ALA A 324 13.42 15.19 -20.99
C ALA A 324 13.39 14.95 -22.51
N GLY A 325 13.93 13.81 -22.94
CA GLY A 325 13.98 13.39 -24.35
C GLY A 325 12.61 13.06 -24.95
N PRO A 326 12.57 12.77 -26.25
CA PRO A 326 11.33 12.39 -26.92
C PRO A 326 10.82 11.06 -26.36
N TRP A 327 9.54 11.03 -26.03
CA TRP A 327 8.92 9.81 -25.55
C TRP A 327 8.73 8.81 -26.69
N PRO A 328 9.10 7.54 -26.51
CA PRO A 328 8.93 6.56 -27.54
C PRO A 328 7.44 6.33 -27.82
N LEU A 329 7.04 6.56 -29.06
CA LEU A 329 5.73 6.16 -29.59
C LEU A 329 5.77 4.64 -29.84
N GLY A 330 5.78 3.84 -28.76
CA GLY A 330 5.78 2.39 -28.88
C GLY A 330 4.40 1.85 -29.26
N ARG A 331 4.34 0.90 -30.19
CA ARG A 331 3.18 0.02 -30.34
C ARG A 331 3.13 -0.87 -29.11
N ALA A 332 2.21 -0.58 -28.17
CA ALA A 332 1.88 -1.55 -27.15
C ALA A 332 1.25 -2.76 -27.85
N SER A 333 1.64 -3.96 -27.44
CA SER A 333 0.96 -5.20 -27.79
C SER A 333 -0.55 -5.04 -27.55
N GLY A 334 -1.36 -5.73 -28.34
CA GLY A 334 -2.82 -5.68 -28.22
C GLY A 334 -3.30 -6.02 -26.79
N ILE A 335 -4.58 -5.79 -26.52
CA ILE A 335 -5.17 -6.19 -25.23
C ILE A 335 -5.14 -7.72 -25.14
N HIS A 336 -4.25 -8.25 -24.34
CA HIS A 336 -4.22 -9.66 -24.00
C HIS A 336 -5.08 -9.87 -22.76
N PHE A 337 -6.28 -10.41 -22.91
CA PHE A 337 -7.19 -10.69 -21.79
C PHE A 337 -6.70 -11.81 -20.87
N PHE A 338 -5.82 -12.67 -21.37
CA PHE A 338 -5.27 -13.79 -20.62
C PHE A 338 -3.74 -13.68 -20.61
N ASP A 339 -3.20 -13.23 -19.49
CA ASP A 339 -1.75 -13.23 -19.28
C ASP A 339 -1.32 -14.64 -18.80
N SER A 340 -0.65 -15.39 -19.66
CA SER A 340 -0.12 -16.74 -19.37
C SER A 340 0.98 -16.73 -18.28
N ARG A 341 1.46 -15.57 -17.87
CA ARG A 341 2.50 -15.41 -16.83
C ARG A 341 1.92 -15.24 -15.42
N ARG A 342 0.60 -15.22 -15.24
CA ARG A 342 0.00 -15.18 -13.91
C ARG A 342 0.36 -16.45 -13.14
N LYS A 343 0.90 -16.27 -11.94
CA LYS A 343 1.10 -17.40 -11.03
C LYS A 343 -0.23 -18.13 -10.85
N PRO A 344 -0.28 -19.46 -10.99
CA PRO A 344 -1.50 -20.20 -10.86
C PRO A 344 -2.08 -19.99 -9.45
N LEU A 345 -3.34 -19.59 -9.36
CA LEU A 345 -4.03 -19.31 -8.10
C LEU A 345 -4.13 -20.56 -7.20
N GLY A 346 -4.33 -21.74 -7.79
CA GLY A 346 -4.50 -22.99 -7.06
C GLY A 346 -3.34 -23.33 -6.11
N PRO A 347 -2.08 -23.35 -6.55
CA PRO A 347 -0.94 -23.56 -5.67
C PRO A 347 -0.80 -22.49 -4.57
N MET A 348 -1.07 -21.20 -4.88
CA MET A 348 -1.05 -20.13 -3.88
C MET A 348 -2.09 -20.38 -2.78
N LEU A 349 -3.32 -20.66 -3.14
CA LEU A 349 -4.38 -20.97 -2.18
C LEU A 349 -4.07 -22.22 -1.37
N ARG A 350 -3.60 -23.31 -2.01
CA ARG A 350 -3.22 -24.55 -1.30
C ARG A 350 -2.10 -24.35 -0.30
N ALA A 351 -1.13 -23.47 -0.57
CA ALA A 351 -0.02 -23.18 0.33
C ALA A 351 -0.51 -22.62 1.68
N HIS A 352 -1.60 -21.85 1.66
CA HIS A 352 -2.21 -21.22 2.84
C HIS A 352 -3.38 -22.02 3.45
N TRP A 353 -3.68 -23.22 2.92
CA TRP A 353 -4.76 -24.08 3.44
C TRP A 353 -4.28 -24.89 4.64
N ARG A 354 -3.93 -24.20 5.72
CA ARG A 354 -3.50 -24.79 7.01
C ARG A 354 -4.22 -24.11 8.15
N ARG A 355 -4.65 -24.87 9.18
CA ARG A 355 -5.43 -24.34 10.32
C ARG A 355 -4.76 -23.20 11.08
N ASN A 356 -3.41 -23.12 11.08
CA ASN A 356 -2.65 -22.06 11.75
C ASN A 356 -2.17 -20.97 10.79
N ASP A 357 -2.59 -20.99 9.53
CA ASP A 357 -2.24 -19.96 8.56
C ASP A 357 -3.03 -18.66 8.81
N VAL A 358 -2.36 -17.53 8.65
CA VAL A 358 -2.90 -16.18 8.88
C VAL A 358 -4.17 -15.91 8.05
N PHE A 359 -4.15 -16.34 6.79
CA PHE A 359 -5.29 -16.10 5.87
C PHE A 359 -6.45 -17.06 6.15
N PHE A 360 -6.16 -18.30 6.54
CA PHE A 360 -7.20 -19.24 6.95
C PHE A 360 -7.89 -18.77 8.23
N LEU A 361 -7.13 -18.40 9.26
CA LEU A 361 -7.67 -17.86 10.51
C LEU A 361 -8.47 -16.57 10.28
N HIS A 362 -7.98 -15.70 9.37
CA HIS A 362 -8.73 -14.51 8.96
C HIS A 362 -10.07 -14.88 8.33
N ALA A 363 -10.11 -15.87 7.44
CA ALA A 363 -11.34 -16.31 6.78
C ALA A 363 -12.34 -16.83 7.81
N VAL A 364 -11.90 -17.66 8.76
CA VAL A 364 -12.76 -18.15 9.86
C VAL A 364 -13.27 -16.98 10.71
N ARG A 365 -12.38 -16.08 11.14
CA ARG A 365 -12.72 -14.94 11.99
C ARG A 365 -13.70 -14.00 11.32
N LEU A 366 -13.47 -13.64 10.04
CA LEU A 366 -14.38 -12.77 9.29
C LEU A 366 -15.74 -13.44 9.11
N THR A 367 -15.77 -14.73 8.75
CA THR A 367 -17.03 -15.49 8.59
C THR A 367 -17.83 -15.49 9.88
N LEU A 368 -17.23 -15.81 11.02
CA LEU A 368 -17.90 -15.79 12.32
C LEU A 368 -18.42 -14.40 12.67
N SER A 369 -17.58 -13.36 12.50
CA SER A 369 -17.99 -11.97 12.74
C SER A 369 -19.15 -11.53 11.84
N PHE A 370 -19.12 -11.94 10.57
CA PHE A 370 -20.17 -11.64 9.61
C PHE A 370 -21.48 -12.30 10.00
N LEU A 371 -21.47 -13.57 10.37
CA LEU A 371 -22.66 -14.30 10.81
C LEU A 371 -23.25 -13.73 12.10
N VAL A 372 -22.40 -13.37 13.08
CA VAL A 372 -22.84 -12.68 14.30
C VAL A 372 -23.51 -11.36 13.95
N ALA A 373 -22.94 -10.58 13.02
CA ALA A 373 -23.53 -9.31 12.59
C ALA A 373 -24.87 -9.50 11.87
N VAL A 374 -24.99 -10.51 10.99
CA VAL A 374 -26.26 -10.87 10.33
C VAL A 374 -27.32 -11.26 11.36
N SER A 375 -26.98 -12.17 12.29
CA SER A 375 -27.90 -12.63 13.33
C SER A 375 -28.33 -11.51 14.27
N LEU A 376 -27.41 -10.65 14.68
CA LEU A 376 -27.70 -9.54 15.59
C LEU A 376 -28.58 -8.47 14.91
N ALA A 377 -28.30 -8.16 13.64
CA ALA A 377 -29.12 -7.22 12.87
C ALA A 377 -30.55 -7.73 12.71
N GLN A 378 -30.75 -9.03 12.47
CA GLN A 378 -32.07 -9.67 12.41
C GLN A 378 -32.76 -9.70 13.78
N LEU A 379 -32.02 -10.06 14.84
CA LEU A 379 -32.60 -10.15 16.20
C LEU A 379 -33.08 -8.80 16.71
N LEU A 380 -32.38 -7.71 16.35
CA LEU A 380 -32.74 -6.34 16.72
C LEU A 380 -33.72 -5.70 15.76
N ASP A 381 -34.20 -6.41 14.74
CA ASP A 381 -35.11 -5.91 13.69
C ASP A 381 -34.67 -4.53 13.14
N LEU A 382 -33.36 -4.42 12.85
CA LEU A 382 -32.79 -3.15 12.43
C LEU A 382 -33.20 -2.83 10.99
N PRO A 383 -33.74 -1.63 10.73
CA PRO A 383 -33.85 -1.12 9.36
C PRO A 383 -32.46 -1.13 8.72
N HIS A 384 -32.38 -1.44 7.42
CA HIS A 384 -31.10 -1.59 6.72
C HIS A 384 -30.15 -2.59 7.41
N SER A 385 -30.64 -3.78 7.76
CA SER A 385 -29.94 -4.85 8.49
C SER A 385 -28.55 -5.19 7.90
N TYR A 386 -28.37 -4.99 6.60
CA TYR A 386 -27.12 -5.22 5.85
C TYR A 386 -25.97 -4.25 6.20
N TRP A 387 -26.22 -3.11 6.84
CA TRP A 387 -25.15 -2.16 7.15
C TRP A 387 -24.16 -2.68 8.18
N MET A 388 -24.61 -3.48 9.11
CA MET A 388 -23.74 -4.06 10.14
C MET A 388 -22.79 -5.13 9.54
N PRO A 389 -23.27 -6.21 8.85
CA PRO A 389 -22.38 -7.19 8.24
C PRO A 389 -21.52 -6.62 7.12
N MET A 390 -22.05 -5.67 6.32
CA MET A 390 -21.27 -4.94 5.34
C MET A 390 -20.08 -4.20 5.99
N THR A 391 -20.29 -3.57 7.15
CA THR A 391 -19.22 -2.87 7.87
C THR A 391 -18.19 -3.85 8.43
N VAL A 392 -18.62 -5.03 8.94
CA VAL A 392 -17.70 -6.12 9.33
C VAL A 392 -16.78 -6.51 8.17
N ALA A 393 -17.32 -6.68 6.96
CA ALA A 393 -16.53 -7.01 5.78
C ALA A 393 -15.45 -5.95 5.46
N TRP A 394 -15.79 -4.67 5.60
CA TRP A 394 -14.87 -3.57 5.31
C TRP A 394 -13.73 -3.41 6.32
N ILE A 395 -13.99 -3.61 7.62
CA ILE A 395 -13.02 -3.33 8.68
C ILE A 395 -12.12 -4.53 9.00
N SER A 396 -12.60 -5.76 8.78
CA SER A 396 -11.83 -6.97 9.09
C SER A 396 -10.62 -7.12 8.17
N LYS A 397 -9.43 -7.32 8.77
CA LYS A 397 -8.17 -7.54 8.05
C LYS A 397 -7.47 -8.78 8.61
N PRO A 398 -6.57 -9.42 7.83
CA PRO A 398 -5.80 -10.55 8.34
C PRO A 398 -5.00 -10.21 9.61
N ASP A 399 -4.45 -9.01 9.71
CA ASP A 399 -3.70 -8.49 10.85
C ASP A 399 -4.58 -7.71 11.83
N LEU A 400 -4.26 -7.77 13.12
CA LEU A 400 -5.02 -7.06 14.16
C LEU A 400 -4.78 -5.55 14.09
N SER A 401 -3.56 -5.12 13.78
CA SER A 401 -3.20 -3.70 13.67
C SER A 401 -4.01 -2.99 12.59
N GLY A 402 -4.04 -3.54 11.39
CA GLY A 402 -4.85 -3.02 10.30
C GLY A 402 -6.35 -3.05 10.61
N THR A 403 -6.81 -4.05 11.37
CA THR A 403 -8.19 -4.15 11.84
C THR A 403 -8.52 -3.02 12.81
N THR A 404 -7.72 -2.80 13.86
CA THR A 404 -7.93 -1.75 14.87
C THR A 404 -7.91 -0.37 14.26
N MET A 405 -6.91 -0.09 13.39
CA MET A 405 -6.82 1.17 12.68
C MET A 405 -8.04 1.43 11.78
N ARG A 406 -8.54 0.38 11.12
CA ARG A 406 -9.76 0.48 10.30
C ARG A 406 -11.02 0.68 11.10
N ILE A 407 -11.15 0.08 12.30
CA ILE A 407 -12.28 0.33 13.20
C ILE A 407 -12.35 1.82 13.54
N VAL A 408 -11.24 2.39 14.05
CA VAL A 408 -11.18 3.80 14.44
C VAL A 408 -11.44 4.72 13.25
N SER A 409 -10.76 4.48 12.13
CA SER A 409 -10.94 5.28 10.91
C SER A 409 -12.36 5.17 10.34
N ARG A 410 -13.01 3.99 10.46
CA ARG A 410 -14.39 3.78 10.01
C ARG A 410 -15.38 4.57 10.86
N ILE A 411 -15.26 4.53 12.19
CA ILE A 411 -16.11 5.29 13.12
C ILE A 411 -15.93 6.78 12.87
N PHE A 412 -14.68 7.27 12.85
CA PHE A 412 -14.38 8.68 12.62
C PHE A 412 -14.90 9.17 11.26
N GLY A 413 -14.61 8.44 10.19
CA GLY A 413 -15.06 8.81 8.84
C GLY A 413 -16.57 8.75 8.67
N THR A 414 -17.26 7.80 9.33
CA THR A 414 -18.72 7.74 9.34
C THR A 414 -19.31 8.94 10.08
N LEU A 415 -18.80 9.28 11.27
CA LEU A 415 -19.27 10.45 12.03
C LEU A 415 -19.06 11.75 11.25
N LEU A 416 -17.88 11.91 10.63
CA LEU A 416 -17.60 13.09 9.81
C LEU A 416 -18.52 13.15 8.57
N GLY A 417 -18.74 12.02 7.89
CA GLY A 417 -19.63 11.95 6.73
C GLY A 417 -21.10 12.27 7.07
N VAL A 418 -21.58 11.70 8.18
CA VAL A 418 -22.91 11.99 8.72
C VAL A 418 -23.06 13.48 9.07
N PHE A 419 -22.05 14.04 9.76
CA PHE A 419 -22.08 15.46 10.11
C PHE A 419 -22.13 16.35 8.87
N LEU A 420 -21.29 16.08 7.86
CA LEU A 420 -21.24 16.89 6.64
C LEU A 420 -22.53 16.80 5.82
N ILE A 421 -23.11 15.60 5.67
CA ILE A 421 -24.33 15.44 4.90
C ILE A 421 -25.54 16.00 5.66
N GLY A 422 -25.63 15.77 6.98
CA GLY A 422 -26.68 16.33 7.83
C GLY A 422 -26.65 17.86 7.82
N LEU A 423 -25.46 18.47 7.90
CA LEU A 423 -25.30 19.92 7.77
C LEU A 423 -25.72 20.42 6.38
N ALA A 424 -25.34 19.74 5.31
CA ALA A 424 -25.74 20.12 3.96
C ALA A 424 -27.26 20.10 3.80
N PHE A 425 -27.94 19.04 4.27
CA PHE A 425 -29.39 18.89 4.17
C PHE A 425 -30.17 19.81 5.13
N SER A 426 -29.53 20.32 6.20
CA SER A 426 -30.13 21.34 7.07
C SER A 426 -30.10 22.74 6.44
N ILE A 427 -29.20 23.01 5.50
CA ILE A 427 -29.06 24.31 4.84
C ILE A 427 -29.92 24.39 3.58
N PHE A 428 -30.00 23.30 2.81
CA PHE A 428 -30.81 23.25 1.58
C PHE A 428 -31.35 21.83 1.36
N VAL A 429 -32.53 21.76 0.73
CA VAL A 429 -33.11 20.50 0.27
C VAL A 429 -32.72 20.32 -1.21
N PRO A 430 -31.80 19.38 -1.53
CA PRO A 430 -31.38 19.18 -2.91
C PRO A 430 -32.52 18.55 -3.73
N ASN A 431 -32.65 18.99 -4.98
CA ASN A 431 -33.48 18.29 -5.97
C ASN A 431 -32.70 17.06 -6.51
N ASP A 432 -33.34 16.25 -7.34
CA ASP A 432 -32.76 15.02 -7.89
C ASP A 432 -31.37 15.23 -8.55
N LEU A 433 -31.19 16.33 -9.29
CA LEU A 433 -29.89 16.68 -9.87
C LEU A 433 -28.88 17.04 -8.79
N GLY A 434 -29.30 17.74 -7.75
CA GLY A 434 -28.46 18.04 -6.58
C GLY A 434 -28.03 16.78 -5.86
N LEU A 435 -28.94 15.81 -5.66
CA LEU A 435 -28.62 14.49 -5.11
C LEU A 435 -27.61 13.74 -5.99
N ALA A 436 -27.82 13.72 -7.30
CA ALA A 436 -26.89 13.08 -8.25
C ALA A 436 -25.48 13.71 -8.19
N LEU A 437 -25.39 15.05 -8.05
CA LEU A 437 -24.10 15.74 -7.88
C LEU A 437 -23.40 15.36 -6.59
N ILE A 438 -24.15 15.26 -5.47
CA ILE A 438 -23.59 14.86 -4.17
C ILE A 438 -23.12 13.38 -4.22
N ILE A 439 -23.87 12.49 -4.87
CA ILE A 439 -23.49 11.09 -5.08
C ILE A 439 -22.20 11.00 -5.88
N GLY A 440 -22.10 11.71 -7.01
CA GLY A 440 -20.89 11.77 -7.84
C GLY A 440 -19.69 12.33 -7.09
N PHE A 441 -19.89 13.38 -6.28
CA PHE A 441 -18.85 13.95 -5.42
C PHE A 441 -18.42 12.99 -4.31
N GLY A 442 -19.35 12.30 -3.65
CA GLY A 442 -19.04 11.25 -2.67
C GLY A 442 -18.16 10.16 -3.27
N GLY A 443 -18.53 9.65 -4.45
CA GLY A 443 -17.72 8.68 -5.18
C GLY A 443 -16.32 9.20 -5.55
N PHE A 444 -16.22 10.47 -5.98
CA PHE A 444 -14.92 11.13 -6.21
C PHE A 444 -14.06 11.17 -4.95
N VAL A 445 -14.61 11.58 -3.81
CA VAL A 445 -13.89 11.64 -2.52
C VAL A 445 -13.38 10.26 -2.10
N VAL A 446 -14.23 9.22 -2.22
CA VAL A 446 -13.81 7.83 -1.97
C VAL A 446 -12.56 7.49 -2.74
N LEU A 447 -12.59 7.69 -4.05
CA LEU A 447 -11.52 7.27 -4.96
C LEU A 447 -10.23 8.08 -4.80
N VAL A 448 -10.33 9.36 -4.41
CA VAL A 448 -9.16 10.20 -4.11
C VAL A 448 -8.44 9.70 -2.86
N PHE A 449 -9.20 9.31 -1.82
CA PHE A 449 -8.64 9.01 -0.51
C PHE A 449 -8.51 7.52 -0.20
N LEU A 450 -9.01 6.61 -1.03
CA LEU A 450 -9.04 5.16 -0.78
C LEU A 450 -7.69 4.58 -0.34
N PHE A 451 -6.60 5.03 -0.96
CA PHE A 451 -5.23 4.56 -0.69
C PHE A 451 -4.38 5.58 0.08
N SER A 452 -4.85 6.82 0.24
CA SER A 452 -4.10 7.90 0.91
C SER A 452 -4.55 8.15 2.35
N ASN A 453 -5.85 8.01 2.65
CA ASN A 453 -6.42 8.12 3.99
C ASN A 453 -7.77 7.43 4.07
N TYR A 454 -7.82 6.30 4.78
CA TYR A 454 -9.04 5.48 4.86
C TYR A 454 -10.20 6.19 5.56
N ALA A 455 -9.95 7.07 6.55
CA ALA A 455 -11.02 7.80 7.23
C ALA A 455 -11.73 8.77 6.28
N LEU A 456 -10.99 9.51 5.46
CA LEU A 456 -11.56 10.39 4.44
C LEU A 456 -12.28 9.61 3.33
N ALA A 457 -11.77 8.45 2.95
CA ALA A 457 -12.48 7.57 2.02
C ALA A 457 -13.83 7.12 2.61
N VAL A 458 -13.86 6.76 3.89
CA VAL A 458 -15.10 6.40 4.60
C VAL A 458 -16.08 7.58 4.68
N THR A 459 -15.58 8.79 4.87
CA THR A 459 -16.41 10.01 4.79
C THR A 459 -17.11 10.09 3.44
N GLY A 460 -16.36 9.90 2.35
CA GLY A 460 -16.92 9.86 1.00
C GLY A 460 -17.93 8.73 0.78
N ILE A 461 -17.65 7.51 1.29
CA ILE A 461 -18.60 6.37 1.23
C ILE A 461 -19.89 6.70 2.00
N THR A 462 -19.79 7.36 3.14
CA THR A 462 -20.97 7.70 3.96
C THR A 462 -21.83 8.75 3.26
N ILE A 463 -21.22 9.80 2.70
CA ILE A 463 -21.92 10.80 1.89
C ILE A 463 -22.60 10.13 0.70
N PHE A 464 -21.85 9.32 -0.08
CA PHE A 464 -22.37 8.57 -1.22
C PHE A 464 -23.57 7.71 -0.86
N ALA A 465 -23.45 6.89 0.19
CA ALA A 465 -24.51 5.94 0.56
C ALA A 465 -25.76 6.65 1.09
N LEU A 466 -25.63 7.59 2.03
CA LEU A 466 -26.77 8.28 2.59
C LEU A 466 -27.53 9.09 1.54
N THR A 467 -26.82 9.78 0.63
CA THR A 467 -27.47 10.52 -0.46
C THR A 467 -28.13 9.59 -1.47
N LEU A 468 -27.55 8.40 -1.70
CA LEU A 468 -28.16 7.41 -2.59
C LEU A 468 -29.45 6.84 -2.00
N PHE A 469 -29.51 6.63 -0.68
CA PHE A 469 -30.74 6.21 0.01
C PHE A 469 -31.79 7.30 0.03
N GLU A 470 -31.43 8.56 0.25
CA GLU A 470 -32.35 9.70 0.10
C GLU A 470 -33.02 9.72 -1.28
N LEU A 471 -32.23 9.46 -2.34
CA LEU A 471 -32.74 9.46 -3.71
C LEU A 471 -33.77 8.33 -3.97
N ILE A 472 -33.65 7.20 -3.29
CA ILE A 472 -34.57 6.05 -3.44
C ILE A 472 -35.73 6.08 -2.44
N GLY A 473 -35.85 7.14 -1.63
CA GLY A 473 -36.98 7.39 -0.75
C GLY A 473 -36.77 7.10 0.74
N ASP A 474 -35.50 6.82 1.15
CA ASP A 474 -35.13 6.61 2.55
C ASP A 474 -34.51 7.90 3.13
N PRO A 475 -35.26 8.72 3.93
CA PRO A 475 -34.78 10.01 4.39
C PRO A 475 -33.47 9.92 5.21
N VAL A 476 -32.50 10.79 4.92
CA VAL A 476 -31.22 10.85 5.62
C VAL A 476 -31.37 10.96 7.12
N ASN A 477 -32.33 11.76 7.59
CA ASN A 477 -32.56 11.99 9.02
C ASN A 477 -32.95 10.72 9.80
N GLU A 478 -33.63 9.77 9.17
CA GLU A 478 -34.01 8.49 9.76
C GLU A 478 -32.88 7.47 9.72
N THR A 479 -32.05 7.54 8.69
CA THR A 479 -30.96 6.57 8.43
C THR A 479 -29.67 6.85 9.19
N ILE A 480 -29.42 8.11 9.59
CA ILE A 480 -28.21 8.55 10.31
C ILE A 480 -27.94 7.72 11.58
N GLY A 481 -28.94 7.62 12.46
CA GLY A 481 -28.80 6.92 13.75
C GLY A 481 -28.45 5.46 13.57
N ILE A 482 -29.13 4.79 12.65
CA ILE A 482 -28.92 3.36 12.33
C ILE A 482 -27.52 3.16 11.76
N ARG A 483 -27.04 4.10 10.91
CA ARG A 483 -25.68 4.04 10.33
C ARG A 483 -24.60 4.10 11.38
N ILE A 484 -24.73 4.98 12.38
CA ILE A 484 -23.78 5.12 13.49
C ILE A 484 -23.78 3.86 14.35
N VAL A 485 -24.96 3.41 14.79
CA VAL A 485 -25.12 2.22 15.63
C VAL A 485 -24.55 0.98 14.93
N SER A 486 -24.92 0.75 13.67
CA SER A 486 -24.40 -0.38 12.89
C SER A 486 -22.87 -0.35 12.74
N THR A 487 -22.28 0.84 12.56
CA THR A 487 -20.82 0.99 12.42
C THR A 487 -20.09 0.69 13.72
N VAL A 488 -20.59 1.22 14.85
CA VAL A 488 -19.98 1.00 16.17
C VAL A 488 -20.11 -0.46 16.59
N THR A 489 -21.30 -1.04 16.45
CA THR A 489 -21.57 -2.45 16.80
C THR A 489 -20.71 -3.40 15.94
N ALA A 490 -20.59 -3.17 14.64
CA ALA A 490 -19.70 -3.92 13.77
C ALA A 490 -18.23 -3.82 14.23
N GLY A 491 -17.78 -2.63 14.66
CA GLY A 491 -16.47 -2.41 15.24
C GLY A 491 -16.21 -3.26 16.48
N VAL A 492 -17.20 -3.31 17.39
CA VAL A 492 -17.13 -4.13 18.62
C VAL A 492 -17.08 -5.62 18.27
N ILE A 493 -17.94 -6.11 17.38
CA ILE A 493 -17.97 -7.52 16.94
C ILE A 493 -16.59 -7.94 16.40
N VAL A 494 -16.03 -7.14 15.48
CA VAL A 494 -14.75 -7.45 14.85
C VAL A 494 -13.60 -7.37 15.86
N PHE A 495 -13.63 -6.40 16.78
CA PHE A 495 -12.63 -6.29 17.85
C PHE A 495 -12.64 -7.52 18.75
N ILE A 496 -13.81 -7.93 19.25
CA ILE A 496 -13.98 -9.12 20.07
C ILE A 496 -13.48 -10.37 19.33
N ALA A 497 -13.87 -10.55 18.07
CA ALA A 497 -13.42 -11.67 17.26
C ALA A 497 -11.88 -11.67 17.04
N ALA A 498 -11.28 -10.49 16.89
CA ALA A 498 -9.84 -10.35 16.74
C ALA A 498 -9.07 -10.69 18.03
N VAL A 499 -9.66 -10.42 19.20
CA VAL A 499 -9.10 -10.80 20.50
C VAL A 499 -9.28 -12.31 20.78
N LEU A 500 -10.44 -12.87 20.44
CA LEU A 500 -10.74 -14.30 20.68
C LEU A 500 -9.98 -15.23 19.73
N ILE A 501 -9.73 -14.82 18.51
CA ILE A 501 -8.99 -15.56 17.48
C ILE A 501 -7.76 -14.74 17.09
N PRO A 502 -6.75 -14.67 17.98
CA PRO A 502 -5.58 -13.83 17.72
C PRO A 502 -4.75 -14.41 16.58
N ASN A 503 -4.31 -13.54 15.71
CA ASN A 503 -3.32 -13.87 14.70
C ASN A 503 -1.94 -13.53 15.26
N ARG A 504 -1.09 -14.54 15.47
CA ARG A 504 0.24 -14.36 16.05
C ARG A 504 1.21 -13.79 15.02
N SER A 505 1.02 -12.52 14.61
CA SER A 505 1.96 -11.84 13.71
C SER A 505 3.21 -11.36 14.45
N GLY A 506 3.12 -11.07 15.74
CA GLY A 506 4.22 -10.63 16.58
C GLY A 506 5.40 -11.62 16.60
N SER A 507 5.13 -12.93 16.54
CA SER A 507 6.19 -13.97 16.47
C SER A 507 6.99 -13.99 15.17
N LYS A 508 6.66 -13.13 14.19
CA LYS A 508 7.39 -13.03 12.92
C LYS A 508 8.44 -11.91 12.91
N VAL A 509 8.36 -10.97 13.83
CA VAL A 509 9.28 -9.82 13.89
C VAL A 509 10.70 -10.30 14.10
N GLU A 510 10.91 -11.16 15.11
CA GLU A 510 12.23 -11.70 15.45
C GLU A 510 12.80 -12.55 14.31
N LEU A 511 11.94 -13.35 13.66
CA LEU A 511 12.35 -14.18 12.53
C LEU A 511 12.80 -13.30 11.35
N VAL A 512 12.00 -12.31 10.99
CA VAL A 512 12.34 -11.43 9.85
C VAL A 512 13.55 -10.55 10.16
N LEU A 513 13.70 -10.07 11.40
CA LEU A 513 14.91 -9.38 11.84
C LEU A 513 16.13 -10.28 11.79
N SER A 514 16.02 -11.56 12.20
CA SER A 514 17.11 -12.53 12.13
C SER A 514 17.53 -12.84 10.68
N GLU A 515 16.56 -12.92 9.77
CA GLU A 515 16.83 -13.06 8.33
C GLU A 515 17.52 -11.80 7.76
N MET A 516 17.10 -10.60 8.17
CA MET A 516 17.74 -9.34 7.80
C MET A 516 19.19 -9.27 8.28
N VAL A 517 19.46 -9.71 9.52
CA VAL A 517 20.83 -9.80 10.08
C VAL A 517 21.67 -10.78 9.27
N ASN A 518 21.12 -11.95 8.91
CA ASN A 518 21.82 -12.94 8.09
C ASN A 518 22.17 -12.42 6.70
N ASP A 519 21.23 -11.73 6.04
CA ASP A 519 21.48 -11.14 4.72
C ASP A 519 22.49 -9.97 4.81
N LEU A 520 22.48 -9.22 5.92
CA LEU A 520 23.46 -8.17 6.20
C LEU A 520 24.87 -8.75 6.38
N ASP A 521 24.98 -9.85 7.13
CA ASP A 521 26.26 -10.56 7.31
C ASP A 521 26.83 -11.06 5.98
N ASN A 522 26.01 -11.78 5.20
CA ASN A 522 26.40 -12.27 3.89
C ASN A 522 26.86 -11.15 2.93
N TYR A 523 26.15 -10.02 2.97
CA TYR A 523 26.47 -8.88 2.12
C TYR A 523 27.74 -8.17 2.57
N SER A 524 27.90 -7.93 3.88
CA SER A 524 29.11 -7.30 4.44
C SER A 524 30.36 -8.16 4.22
N ASP A 525 30.25 -9.49 4.42
CA ASP A 525 31.33 -10.45 4.18
C ASP A 525 31.82 -10.41 2.71
N LYS A 526 30.87 -10.35 1.77
CA LYS A 526 31.20 -10.27 0.34
C LYS A 526 31.83 -8.94 -0.04
N ILE A 527 31.37 -7.80 0.51
CA ILE A 527 32.02 -6.49 0.29
C ILE A 527 33.48 -6.55 0.74
N LEU A 528 33.73 -7.16 1.91
CA LEU A 528 35.08 -7.26 2.46
C LEU A 528 36.02 -8.17 1.67
N ARG A 529 35.46 -9.23 1.06
CA ARG A 529 36.25 -10.17 0.23
C ARG A 529 36.41 -9.71 -1.22
N SER A 530 35.52 -8.87 -1.74
CA SER A 530 35.43 -8.51 -3.16
C SER A 530 36.31 -7.34 -3.58
N ILE A 531 37.38 -7.04 -2.83
CA ILE A 531 38.35 -6.01 -3.21
C ILE A 531 38.94 -6.29 -4.63
N ASP A 532 38.90 -7.56 -5.11
CA ASP A 532 39.44 -7.97 -6.38
C ASP A 532 38.44 -8.37 -7.49
N ASP A 533 37.15 -8.54 -7.19
CA ASP A 533 36.19 -9.13 -8.15
C ASP A 533 34.92 -8.27 -8.35
N ARG A 534 34.89 -7.54 -9.48
CA ARG A 534 33.79 -6.63 -9.87
C ARG A 534 32.54 -7.36 -10.42
N ASN A 535 32.20 -8.54 -9.93
CA ASN A 535 31.14 -9.37 -10.50
C ASN A 535 29.77 -9.16 -9.90
N GLY A 536 28.72 -9.37 -10.71
CA GLY A 536 27.32 -9.11 -10.43
C GLY A 536 26.67 -9.85 -9.24
N GLU A 537 27.43 -10.63 -8.46
CA GLU A 537 26.93 -11.33 -7.26
C GLU A 537 26.54 -10.35 -6.15
N LEU A 538 27.30 -9.27 -5.91
CA LEU A 538 26.96 -8.24 -4.90
C LEU A 538 25.58 -7.62 -5.13
N SER A 539 25.18 -7.43 -6.38
CA SER A 539 23.88 -6.85 -6.70
C SER A 539 22.69 -7.74 -6.26
N SER A 540 22.85 -9.06 -6.21
CA SER A 540 21.82 -10.00 -5.76
C SER A 540 21.67 -9.96 -4.24
N ASP A 541 22.77 -9.93 -3.49
CA ASP A 541 22.77 -9.89 -2.03
C ASP A 541 22.22 -8.55 -1.52
N ARG A 542 22.65 -7.44 -2.13
CA ARG A 542 22.07 -6.11 -1.87
C ARG A 542 20.54 -6.10 -2.09
N LYS A 543 20.05 -6.73 -3.16
CA LYS A 543 18.61 -6.83 -3.42
C LYS A 543 17.89 -7.67 -2.36
N ASN A 544 18.47 -8.78 -1.93
CA ASN A 544 17.92 -9.65 -0.90
C ASN A 544 17.84 -8.90 0.43
N LEU A 545 18.94 -8.29 0.87
CA LEU A 545 18.99 -7.50 2.10
C LEU A 545 17.94 -6.37 2.12
N LEU A 546 17.83 -5.61 1.03
CA LEU A 546 16.82 -4.54 0.95
C LEU A 546 15.40 -5.08 0.94
N ARG A 547 15.16 -6.27 0.39
CA ARG A 547 13.85 -6.95 0.47
C ARG A 547 13.54 -7.37 1.92
N GLN A 548 14.50 -7.96 2.63
CA GLN A 548 14.31 -8.35 4.04
C GLN A 548 14.10 -7.13 4.94
N ARG A 549 14.83 -6.04 4.70
CA ARG A 549 14.60 -4.76 5.36
C ARG A 549 13.14 -4.28 5.19
N ASP A 550 12.61 -4.34 3.97
CA ASP A 550 11.25 -3.91 3.69
C ASP A 550 10.21 -4.83 4.36
N LEU A 551 10.49 -6.14 4.45
CA LEU A 551 9.66 -7.09 5.20
C LEU A 551 9.72 -6.85 6.72
N ALA A 552 10.90 -6.54 7.26
CA ALA A 552 11.08 -6.21 8.67
C ALA A 552 10.30 -4.95 9.07
N ALA A 553 10.39 -3.88 8.26
CA ALA A 553 9.62 -2.66 8.47
C ALA A 553 8.11 -2.91 8.50
N ALA A 554 7.60 -3.74 7.58
CA ALA A 554 6.19 -4.12 7.53
C ALA A 554 5.78 -4.96 8.76
N ALA A 555 6.62 -5.91 9.18
CA ALA A 555 6.34 -6.77 10.35
C ALA A 555 6.32 -5.95 11.64
N ILE A 556 7.26 -5.03 11.85
CA ILE A 556 7.32 -4.14 13.02
C ILE A 556 6.11 -3.21 13.06
N THR A 557 5.74 -2.63 11.92
CA THR A 557 4.55 -1.79 11.82
C THR A 557 3.30 -2.58 12.20
N ALA A 558 3.17 -3.83 11.75
CA ALA A 558 2.08 -4.70 12.14
C ALA A 558 2.08 -4.97 13.65
N ALA A 559 3.23 -5.31 14.24
CA ALA A 559 3.37 -5.62 15.66
C ALA A 559 3.09 -4.41 16.59
N THR A 560 3.36 -3.19 16.14
CA THR A 560 3.11 -1.96 16.92
C THR A 560 1.64 -1.78 17.29
N TYR A 561 0.74 -2.31 16.48
CA TYR A 561 -0.71 -2.19 16.70
C TYR A 561 -1.36 -3.49 17.22
N GLU A 562 -0.60 -4.55 17.43
CA GLU A 562 -1.13 -5.79 18.00
C GLU A 562 -1.31 -5.69 19.53
N VAL A 563 -2.48 -6.14 20.00
CA VAL A 563 -2.77 -6.31 21.43
C VAL A 563 -2.40 -7.75 21.82
N GLY A 564 -1.34 -7.92 22.59
CA GLY A 564 -0.90 -9.25 23.04
C GLY A 564 0.49 -9.23 23.66
N HIS A 565 0.92 -10.39 24.16
CA HIS A 565 2.31 -10.58 24.60
C HIS A 565 3.20 -10.71 23.36
N HIS A 566 4.11 -9.78 23.21
CA HIS A 566 5.19 -9.85 22.24
C HIS A 566 6.44 -10.38 22.94
N SER A 567 7.18 -11.26 22.28
CA SER A 567 8.49 -11.73 22.72
C SER A 567 9.52 -10.57 22.76
N MET A 568 9.37 -9.60 21.84
CA MET A 568 10.11 -8.35 21.81
C MET A 568 9.13 -7.17 21.78
N ARG A 569 9.37 -6.13 22.61
CA ARG A 569 8.52 -4.92 22.58
C ARG A 569 8.64 -4.22 21.22
N PRO A 570 7.53 -3.73 20.62
CA PRO A 570 7.58 -3.04 19.32
C PRO A 570 8.55 -1.84 19.27
N ALA A 571 8.73 -1.14 20.39
CA ALA A 571 9.69 -0.03 20.49
C ALA A 571 11.14 -0.52 20.35
N ASP A 572 11.50 -1.65 20.95
CA ASP A 572 12.84 -2.23 20.89
C ASP A 572 13.09 -2.84 19.50
N ALA A 573 12.08 -3.48 18.91
CA ALA A 573 12.12 -3.96 17.52
C ALA A 573 12.33 -2.80 16.53
N THR A 574 11.64 -1.67 16.73
CA THR A 574 11.83 -0.47 15.90
C THR A 574 13.23 0.11 16.04
N TYR A 575 13.73 0.17 17.26
CA TYR A 575 15.08 0.70 17.51
C TYR A 575 16.15 -0.22 16.92
N LEU A 576 16.02 -1.55 17.07
CA LEU A 576 16.91 -2.53 16.48
C LEU A 576 16.87 -2.45 14.94
N PHE A 577 15.69 -2.33 14.37
CA PHE A 577 15.51 -2.13 12.92
C PHE A 577 16.24 -0.87 12.43
N ASN A 578 16.16 0.23 13.16
CA ASN A 578 16.84 1.48 12.78
C ASN A 578 18.36 1.30 12.79
N ILE A 579 18.91 0.57 13.76
CA ILE A 579 20.34 0.23 13.80
C ILE A 579 20.73 -0.61 12.57
N LEU A 580 19.97 -1.69 12.29
CA LEU A 580 20.22 -2.56 11.15
C LEU A 580 20.06 -1.83 9.80
N ASN A 581 19.11 -0.89 9.73
CA ASN A 581 18.91 -0.07 8.55
C ASN A 581 20.10 0.91 8.33
N SER A 582 20.65 1.47 9.40
CA SER A 582 21.87 2.30 9.34
C SER A 582 23.08 1.47 8.94
N ALA A 583 23.23 0.26 9.48
CA ALA A 583 24.28 -0.67 9.08
C ALA A 583 24.16 -1.08 7.59
N THR A 584 22.94 -1.31 7.11
CA THR A 584 22.66 -1.57 5.69
C THR A 584 23.10 -0.40 4.81
N ALA A 585 22.74 0.83 5.19
CA ALA A 585 23.10 2.03 4.45
C ALA A 585 24.63 2.24 4.43
N TRP A 586 25.30 1.92 5.54
CA TRP A 586 26.77 1.97 5.63
C TRP A 586 27.43 0.90 4.72
N CYS A 587 26.92 -0.34 4.68
CA CYS A 587 27.43 -1.37 3.76
C CYS A 587 27.27 -0.93 2.29
N VAL A 588 26.18 -0.30 1.93
CA VAL A 588 25.99 0.27 0.58
C VAL A 588 27.01 1.38 0.30
N ALA A 589 27.28 2.26 1.27
CA ALA A 589 28.29 3.30 1.14
C ALA A 589 29.69 2.69 0.94
N ALA A 590 30.04 1.67 1.71
CA ALA A 590 31.33 0.95 1.60
C ALA A 590 31.51 0.24 0.25
N GLU A 591 30.43 -0.38 -0.30
CA GLU A 591 30.44 -0.95 -1.65
C GLU A 591 30.77 0.11 -2.71
N ILE A 592 30.15 1.29 -2.61
CA ILE A 592 30.30 2.38 -3.58
C ILE A 592 31.66 3.04 -3.46
N ALA A 593 32.07 3.38 -2.23
CA ALA A 593 33.28 4.16 -1.98
C ALA A 593 34.59 3.35 -2.13
N HIS A 594 34.50 2.03 -2.34
CA HIS A 594 35.67 1.12 -2.37
C HIS A 594 36.62 1.34 -1.17
N THR A 595 36.06 1.66 0.00
CA THR A 595 36.85 1.96 1.19
C THR A 595 37.54 0.69 1.69
N SER A 596 38.80 0.56 1.36
CA SER A 596 39.72 -0.50 1.81
C SER A 596 40.08 -0.46 3.30
N ALA A 597 39.32 0.34 4.10
CA ALA A 597 39.63 0.60 5.50
C ALA A 597 39.19 -0.51 6.48
N ILE A 598 38.53 -1.55 6.02
CA ILE A 598 38.14 -2.67 6.88
C ILE A 598 39.23 -3.74 6.87
N ASN A 599 40.00 -3.78 7.96
CA ASN A 599 41.07 -4.77 8.16
C ASN A 599 40.44 -6.18 8.35
N ILE A 600 41.05 -7.24 7.85
CA ILE A 600 40.61 -8.66 7.95
C ILE A 600 40.32 -9.06 9.41
N ALA A 601 41.08 -8.52 10.38
CA ALA A 601 40.82 -8.76 11.80
C ALA A 601 39.49 -8.17 12.27
N ALA A 602 39.13 -6.97 11.80
CA ALA A 602 37.84 -6.34 12.07
C ALA A 602 36.69 -7.13 11.42
N HIS A 603 36.90 -7.68 10.24
CA HIS A 603 35.93 -8.53 9.55
C HIS A 603 35.51 -9.76 10.38
N ASN A 604 36.47 -10.54 10.86
CA ASN A 604 36.20 -11.74 11.64
C ASN A 604 35.47 -11.43 12.96
N GLN A 605 35.66 -10.25 13.51
CA GLN A 605 34.97 -9.78 14.69
C GLN A 605 33.53 -9.34 14.36
N ILE A 606 33.33 -8.59 13.27
CA ILE A 606 31.99 -8.19 12.77
C ILE A 606 31.15 -9.43 12.51
N SER A 607 31.67 -10.42 11.78
CA SER A 607 30.94 -11.66 11.48
C SER A 607 30.55 -12.45 12.74
N ARG A 608 31.37 -12.43 13.80
CA ARG A 608 31.02 -13.06 15.08
C ARG A 608 29.90 -12.30 15.78
N GLU A 609 30.01 -10.97 15.88
CA GLU A 609 28.99 -10.14 16.54
C GLU A 609 27.64 -10.23 15.83
N VAL A 610 27.62 -10.27 14.49
CA VAL A 610 26.40 -10.42 13.69
C VAL A 610 25.82 -11.83 13.85
N ALA A 611 26.65 -12.88 13.88
CA ALA A 611 26.20 -14.25 14.15
C ALA A 611 25.60 -14.40 15.55
N GLU A 612 26.22 -13.76 16.57
CA GLU A 612 25.70 -13.75 17.94
C GLU A 612 24.36 -12.98 18.03
N LEU A 613 24.25 -11.82 17.41
CA LEU A 613 23.01 -11.05 17.32
C LEU A 613 21.89 -11.88 16.70
N ARG A 614 22.19 -12.61 15.62
CA ARG A 614 21.25 -13.52 14.98
C ARG A 614 20.82 -14.66 15.92
N ALA A 615 21.76 -15.29 16.63
CA ALA A 615 21.46 -16.36 17.57
C ALA A 615 20.55 -15.87 18.70
N ARG A 616 20.77 -14.67 19.26
CA ARG A 616 19.90 -14.04 20.26
C ARG A 616 18.50 -13.77 19.74
N LEU A 617 18.36 -13.21 18.54
CA LEU A 617 17.05 -13.00 17.92
C LEU A 617 16.28 -14.30 17.72
N LEU A 618 16.96 -15.36 17.29
CA LEU A 618 16.37 -16.70 17.16
C LEU A 618 16.01 -17.33 18.50
N SER A 619 16.81 -17.12 19.55
CA SER A 619 16.51 -17.62 20.91
C SER A 619 15.28 -16.94 21.51
N ILE A 620 15.11 -15.63 21.30
CA ILE A 620 13.89 -14.90 21.66
C ILE A 620 12.68 -15.49 20.92
N HIS A 621 12.81 -15.75 19.63
CA HIS A 621 11.74 -16.34 18.83
C HIS A 621 11.35 -17.75 19.31
N ASN A 622 12.33 -18.59 19.69
CA ASN A 622 12.11 -19.97 20.10
C ASN A 622 11.88 -20.16 21.61
N ASN A 623 11.87 -19.09 22.40
CA ASN A 623 11.82 -19.14 23.89
C ASN A 623 12.99 -19.92 24.55
N GLU A 624 14.13 -20.02 23.88
CA GLU A 624 15.33 -20.65 24.41
C GLU A 624 16.18 -19.58 25.12
N ALA A 625 16.20 -19.61 26.47
CA ALA A 625 16.99 -18.69 27.28
C ALA A 625 18.48 -19.08 27.32
N HIS A 626 19.32 -18.08 27.41
CA HIS A 626 20.73 -18.03 27.83
C HIS A 626 21.80 -18.32 26.78
N LEU A 627 22.46 -17.23 26.37
CA LEU A 627 23.85 -17.25 25.88
C LEU A 627 24.70 -16.32 26.75
N ASP A 628 25.83 -16.86 27.21
CA ASP A 628 26.78 -16.23 28.12
C ASP A 628 27.64 -15.15 27.43
N HIS A 629 27.98 -14.09 28.18
CA HIS A 629 28.65 -12.90 27.63
C HIS A 629 30.16 -13.07 27.48
N GLY A 630 30.68 -12.97 26.26
CA GLY A 630 32.10 -12.84 25.96
C GLY A 630 32.51 -11.38 25.69
N HIS A 631 33.58 -10.92 26.35
CA HIS A 631 34.10 -9.54 26.19
C HIS A 631 34.68 -9.27 24.82
N SER A 632 34.24 -8.19 24.17
CA SER A 632 34.71 -7.70 22.88
C SER A 632 35.86 -6.70 23.03
N SER A 633 36.90 -6.85 22.20
CA SER A 633 38.05 -5.94 22.13
C SER A 633 37.77 -4.72 21.24
N LYS A 634 38.38 -3.59 21.58
CA LYS A 634 38.17 -2.28 20.96
C LYS A 634 38.65 -2.22 19.50
N VAL A 635 37.73 -2.02 18.57
CA VAL A 635 37.97 -1.45 17.24
C VAL A 635 36.93 -0.37 17.00
N ASP A 636 37.34 0.87 16.80
CA ASP A 636 36.46 2.04 16.64
C ASP A 636 35.92 2.20 15.21
N HIS A 637 35.25 1.15 14.69
CA HIS A 637 34.62 1.21 13.36
C HIS A 637 33.11 1.51 13.52
N PRO A 638 32.49 2.39 12.71
CA PRO A 638 31.07 2.75 12.81
C PRO A 638 30.13 1.54 12.80
N PHE A 639 30.41 0.52 11.99
CA PHE A 639 29.62 -0.69 11.94
C PHE A 639 29.65 -1.47 13.27
N HIS A 640 30.79 -1.55 13.96
CA HIS A 640 30.89 -2.17 15.28
C HIS A 640 30.08 -1.44 16.35
N GLN A 641 30.03 -0.11 16.28
CA GLN A 641 29.20 0.68 17.19
C GLN A 641 27.71 0.38 16.98
N LEU A 642 27.28 0.26 15.73
CA LEU A 642 25.88 -0.08 15.38
C LEU A 642 25.50 -1.47 15.90
N ILE A 643 26.34 -2.49 15.68
CA ILE A 643 26.08 -3.85 16.16
C ILE A 643 26.13 -3.92 17.70
N ARG A 644 27.08 -3.25 18.37
CA ARG A 644 27.11 -3.15 19.84
C ARG A 644 25.83 -2.51 20.40
N ASN A 645 25.33 -1.49 19.75
CA ASN A 645 24.05 -0.86 20.15
C ASN A 645 22.89 -1.82 19.99
N ALA A 646 22.90 -2.69 18.98
CA ALA A 646 21.90 -3.75 18.81
C ALA A 646 21.95 -4.78 19.94
N HIS A 647 23.13 -5.22 20.37
CA HIS A 647 23.30 -6.13 21.50
C HIS A 647 22.80 -5.52 22.81
N LEU A 648 23.12 -4.23 23.09
CA LEU A 648 22.67 -3.55 24.30
C LEU A 648 21.15 -3.45 24.44
N ILE A 649 20.42 -3.53 23.33
CA ILE A 649 18.95 -3.53 23.36
C ILE A 649 18.43 -4.90 23.72
N LEU A 650 18.98 -5.94 23.11
CA LEU A 650 18.59 -7.31 23.40
C LEU A 650 18.91 -7.73 24.84
N ASP A 651 19.92 -7.12 25.47
CA ASP A 651 20.26 -7.35 26.89
C ASP A 651 19.27 -6.70 27.87
N LYS A 652 18.44 -5.77 27.44
CA LYS A 652 17.41 -5.13 28.29
C LYS A 652 16.12 -5.94 28.41
N ASP A 653 15.92 -6.89 27.54
CA ASP A 653 14.70 -7.72 27.47
C ASP A 653 14.89 -9.10 28.12
N ILE A 654 16.08 -9.39 28.69
CA ILE A 654 16.40 -10.53 29.55
C ILE A 654 16.42 -10.05 31.01
#